data_ee220dff6725fc9014682cb22b03bea8
#
_entry.id   ee220dff6725fc9014682cb22b03bea8
#
_cell.length_a   1.000
_cell.length_b   1.000
_cell.length_c   1.000
_cell.angle_alpha   90.00
_cell.angle_beta   90.00
_cell.angle_gamma   90.00
#
_symmetry.space_group_name_H-M   'P 1'
#
loop_
_entity.id
_entity.type
_entity.pdbx_description
1 polymer ?
#
loop_
_entity_poly.entity_id
_entity_poly.type
_entity_poly.pdbx_seq_one_letter_code
_entity_poly.pdbx_strand_id
1 'polypeptide(L)'
;MDSLDRRQGLSSEQVAQRVRDGLSNADEGIKTKTEKQIILENTFTFFNILNFVLALFVLLVGSFKNLLFLGVIFSNIIIGSFQGIRAKRTIDKLSLISAPKASVLRDGKLQTIPVSGIVMNDVLHLSTGQQICADAIVLDGEAEVNESLITGESDPVLKRAGDELLSGSFIVSGSCYAEVEHVGRENYANRIANGAKYVKRTNSEILHSLDFIVKTLGFTLVPIGILLFCKQFFLLHDTIREAVVSTVAAILGMIPEGLILLTSVVFAVSVLRLSRYKTLVQDLYCTESLARVDVLCLDKTGTITEGTMQVDELHPLTGYTEEDMTAPLEALVQVLTDDNPTYNAVKAYFPGGSDWKAAATVPFSSARKWSGAYFGERGTYVMGAGEFILGERFGALREHTEEYAARGERVLLLAHSAKPFLENKALPDDIEPVGFILISDKIRTEAPQTLRYFAEQGVTLKVISGDNAVTVSNIAQKAGLPHAENYCDATTLHTDEEIAGAIEQYSVFGRVTPQQKLKFVQALKDHGHTVAMTGDGVNDVLALKEADCSIAMASGSDAARTVSNLVLLDSNFASMPQVVKEGRRSINNLQRSASLFLQKTIYSTVLGVLFIFLSASYPFEPIQLTFISSITIGIPSFILALEPNNERISGSFLANVLKKSFPSALTMILGVLFLTLFKGPLNLTNPQVSTLSVIVAFAVGFMLMFKLCLPFNALRGALFGTMVAAFFVGYIGCMDLVSMVPLTAPMLFILIPLLIVSIVFMVQTNHFMEHFAEHHTRRLLQSRFFQNHRRKRREAAHKDRHAARRTRRRTEQPSRVRDGKRA
;
A
#
# COMPACT_ATOMS: atom_id res chain seq x y z
N MET A 1 5.11 40.02 23.95
CA MET A 1 6.27 40.13 23.05
C MET A 1 6.04 41.25 22.08
N ASP A 2 7.01 42.17 21.94
CA ASP A 2 6.85 43.36 21.07
C ASP A 2 6.90 42.99 19.59
N SER A 3 6.20 43.79 18.76
CA SER A 3 6.06 43.52 17.30
C SER A 3 7.37 43.48 16.52
N LEU A 4 8.49 43.95 17.07
CA LEU A 4 9.83 43.86 16.48
C LEU A 4 10.45 42.48 16.69
N ASP A 5 10.21 41.80 17.80
CA ASP A 5 10.75 40.46 18.10
C ASP A 5 10.12 39.36 17.23
N ARG A 6 8.89 39.53 16.82
CA ARG A 6 8.19 38.53 15.94
C ARG A 6 8.78 38.41 14.56
N ARG A 7 9.46 39.43 14.04
CA ARG A 7 10.14 39.42 12.74
C ARG A 7 11.52 38.76 12.78
N GLN A 8 12.07 38.49 13.95
CA GLN A 8 13.37 37.80 14.09
C GLN A 8 13.19 36.31 14.46
N GLY A 9 12.01 35.90 14.90
CA GLY A 9 11.74 34.56 15.39
C GLY A 9 12.44 34.29 16.74
N LEU A 10 12.43 33.04 17.17
CA LEU A 10 13.08 32.62 18.42
C LEU A 10 14.61 32.56 18.27
N SER A 11 15.34 32.94 19.33
CA SER A 11 16.77 32.71 19.40
C SER A 11 17.09 31.24 19.71
N SER A 12 18.31 30.81 19.34
CA SER A 12 18.77 29.44 19.61
C SER A 12 18.72 29.07 21.12
N GLU A 13 18.94 30.03 22.02
CA GLU A 13 18.84 29.83 23.48
C GLU A 13 17.37 29.60 23.89
N GLN A 14 16.45 30.41 23.38
CA GLN A 14 15.01 30.26 23.65
C GLN A 14 14.47 28.92 23.13
N VAL A 15 14.91 28.47 21.95
CA VAL A 15 14.58 27.14 21.42
C VAL A 15 15.08 26.05 22.36
N ALA A 16 16.35 26.11 22.80
CA ALA A 16 16.93 25.13 23.71
C ALA A 16 16.20 25.10 25.07
N GLN A 17 15.71 26.24 25.53
CA GLN A 17 14.93 26.32 26.77
C GLN A 17 13.57 25.62 26.58
N ARG A 18 12.83 25.89 25.47
CA ARG A 18 11.52 25.25 25.21
C ARG A 18 11.64 23.74 25.05
N VAL A 19 12.72 23.26 24.43
CA VAL A 19 13.00 21.82 24.32
C VAL A 19 13.18 21.19 25.72
N ARG A 20 13.91 21.87 26.63
CA ARG A 20 14.08 21.41 28.02
C ARG A 20 12.77 21.40 28.81
N ASP A 21 11.91 22.36 28.54
CA ASP A 21 10.59 22.51 29.18
C ASP A 21 9.55 21.51 28.58
N GLY A 22 9.95 20.70 27.59
CA GLY A 22 9.06 19.73 26.93
C GLY A 22 8.05 20.37 25.97
N LEU A 23 8.23 21.63 25.59
CA LEU A 23 7.37 22.41 24.70
C LEU A 23 7.84 22.25 23.23
N SER A 24 8.14 21.04 22.83
CA SER A 24 8.52 20.71 21.47
C SER A 24 7.44 19.88 20.78
N ASN A 25 7.35 20.01 19.46
CA ASN A 25 6.46 19.19 18.62
C ASN A 25 7.05 17.77 18.42
N ALA A 26 7.88 17.34 19.35
CA ALA A 26 8.34 15.97 19.41
C ALA A 26 7.11 15.08 19.58
N ASP A 27 6.56 14.70 18.45
CA ASP A 27 5.49 13.73 18.41
C ASP A 27 6.05 12.42 18.97
N GLU A 28 5.36 11.85 19.96
CA GLU A 28 5.39 10.39 20.11
C GLU A 28 4.65 9.84 18.88
N GLY A 29 5.19 10.11 17.69
CA GLY A 29 4.66 9.74 16.39
C GLY A 29 4.25 8.31 16.38
N ILE A 30 3.48 7.86 15.42
CA ILE A 30 3.06 6.46 15.27
C ILE A 30 4.19 5.58 15.78
N LYS A 31 4.08 5.15 17.05
CA LYS A 31 5.16 4.42 17.75
C LYS A 31 5.44 3.19 16.94
N THR A 32 6.41 3.28 16.04
CA THR A 32 6.90 2.08 15.37
C THR A 32 7.26 1.10 16.48
N LYS A 33 6.80 -0.14 16.37
CA LYS A 33 7.04 -1.15 17.39
C LYS A 33 8.50 -1.14 17.82
N THR A 34 8.76 -1.09 19.10
CA THR A 34 10.12 -1.18 19.62
C THR A 34 10.72 -2.54 19.33
N GLU A 35 12.04 -2.65 19.26
CA GLU A 35 12.71 -3.95 19.07
C GLU A 35 12.29 -4.96 20.14
N LYS A 36 12.08 -4.50 21.39
CA LYS A 36 11.55 -5.34 22.49
C LYS A 36 10.14 -5.84 22.21
N GLN A 37 9.26 -4.98 21.67
CA GLN A 37 7.90 -5.38 21.30
C GLN A 37 7.91 -6.43 20.19
N ILE A 38 8.78 -6.29 19.18
CA ILE A 38 8.92 -7.26 18.10
C ILE A 38 9.34 -8.63 18.66
N ILE A 39 10.30 -8.68 19.58
CA ILE A 39 10.73 -9.93 20.21
C ILE A 39 9.59 -10.52 21.04
N LEU A 40 8.90 -9.72 21.86
CA LEU A 40 7.79 -10.19 22.69
C LEU A 40 6.62 -10.73 21.84
N GLU A 41 6.24 -10.03 20.78
CA GLU A 41 5.17 -10.47 19.87
C GLU A 41 5.51 -11.78 19.15
N ASN A 42 6.78 -12.00 18.77
CA ASN A 42 7.20 -13.27 18.17
C ASN A 42 7.32 -14.40 19.20
N THR A 43 7.60 -14.08 20.46
CA THR A 43 7.75 -15.07 21.53
C THR A 43 6.42 -15.52 22.11
N PHE A 44 5.54 -14.57 22.45
CA PHE A 44 4.28 -14.83 23.16
C PHE A 44 3.08 -14.85 22.20
N THR A 45 3.20 -15.59 21.10
CA THR A 45 2.02 -15.90 20.27
C THR A 45 1.15 -16.96 20.97
N PHE A 46 -0.15 -17.00 20.64
CA PHE A 46 -1.08 -18.02 21.15
C PHE A 46 -0.52 -19.44 20.96
N PHE A 47 -0.02 -19.76 19.77
CA PHE A 47 0.51 -21.08 19.48
C PHE A 47 1.84 -21.38 20.20
N ASN A 48 2.71 -20.39 20.38
CA ASN A 48 3.95 -20.61 21.15
C ASN A 48 3.64 -20.88 22.63
N ILE A 49 2.71 -20.14 23.23
CA ILE A 49 2.26 -20.39 24.61
C ILE A 49 1.69 -21.79 24.73
N LEU A 50 0.82 -22.20 23.81
CA LEU A 50 0.27 -23.56 23.79
C LEU A 50 1.38 -24.61 23.67
N ASN A 51 2.35 -24.41 22.79
CA ASN A 51 3.48 -25.31 22.61
C ASN A 51 4.36 -25.41 23.86
N PHE A 52 4.57 -24.32 24.60
CA PHE A 52 5.28 -24.37 25.88
C PHE A 52 4.50 -25.16 26.93
N VAL A 53 3.18 -25.05 26.96
CA VAL A 53 2.32 -25.88 27.84
C VAL A 53 2.41 -27.35 27.46
N LEU A 54 2.34 -27.67 26.16
CA LEU A 54 2.49 -29.05 25.66
C LEU A 54 3.88 -29.62 25.98
N ALA A 55 4.93 -28.80 25.86
CA ALA A 55 6.28 -29.19 26.24
C ALA A 55 6.41 -29.52 27.74
N LEU A 56 5.72 -28.74 28.59
CA LEU A 56 5.66 -29.02 30.03
C LEU A 56 5.04 -30.37 30.31
N PHE A 57 3.92 -30.72 29.64
CA PHE A 57 3.33 -32.06 29.82
C PHE A 57 4.25 -33.19 29.36
N VAL A 58 4.92 -33.04 28.22
CA VAL A 58 5.90 -34.00 27.71
C VAL A 58 7.08 -34.15 28.66
N LEU A 59 7.54 -33.04 29.28
CA LEU A 59 8.60 -33.03 30.28
C LEU A 59 8.18 -33.78 31.55
N LEU A 60 6.96 -33.54 32.06
CA LEU A 60 6.45 -34.17 33.28
C LEU A 60 6.32 -35.69 33.16
N VAL A 61 6.05 -36.21 31.95
CA VAL A 61 6.01 -37.68 31.72
C VAL A 61 7.37 -38.27 31.33
N GLY A 62 8.46 -37.48 31.39
CA GLY A 62 9.83 -37.94 31.16
C GLY A 62 10.15 -38.34 29.72
N SER A 63 9.48 -37.77 28.71
CA SER A 63 9.66 -38.11 27.31
C SER A 63 10.54 -37.09 26.57
N PHE A 64 11.80 -36.99 26.97
CA PHE A 64 12.75 -35.95 26.53
C PHE A 64 12.96 -35.86 24.99
N LYS A 65 12.99 -37.02 24.28
CA LYS A 65 13.16 -37.04 22.82
C LYS A 65 12.04 -36.30 22.09
N ASN A 66 10.83 -36.32 22.65
CA ASN A 66 9.66 -35.67 22.12
C ASN A 66 9.61 -34.15 22.38
N LEU A 67 10.61 -33.54 23.03
CA LEU A 67 10.77 -32.09 23.20
C LEU A 67 11.49 -31.42 22.01
N LEU A 68 11.96 -32.18 21.01
CA LEU A 68 12.75 -31.64 19.88
C LEU A 68 11.96 -30.57 19.07
N PHE A 69 10.65 -30.61 19.12
CA PHE A 69 9.82 -29.55 18.48
C PHE A 69 10.09 -28.14 19.07
N LEU A 70 10.55 -28.05 20.33
CA LEU A 70 10.96 -26.75 20.89
C LEU A 70 12.11 -26.11 20.10
N GLY A 71 13.01 -26.92 19.54
CA GLY A 71 14.08 -26.43 18.68
C GLY A 71 13.55 -25.68 17.44
N VAL A 72 12.47 -26.18 16.85
CA VAL A 72 11.80 -25.52 15.73
C VAL A 72 11.17 -24.19 16.19
N ILE A 73 10.52 -24.18 17.34
CA ILE A 73 9.88 -22.99 17.90
C ILE A 73 10.93 -21.92 18.20
N PHE A 74 12.01 -22.26 18.89
CA PHE A 74 13.09 -21.31 19.17
C PHE A 74 13.73 -20.77 17.88
N SER A 75 13.97 -21.63 16.89
CA SER A 75 14.46 -21.21 15.58
C SER A 75 13.50 -20.22 14.92
N ASN A 76 12.19 -20.48 14.98
CA ASN A 76 11.17 -19.58 14.42
C ASN A 76 11.16 -18.24 15.16
N ILE A 77 11.24 -18.22 16.49
CA ILE A 77 11.29 -16.98 17.28
C ILE A 77 12.53 -16.15 16.91
N ILE A 78 13.69 -16.78 16.80
CA ILE A 78 14.96 -16.12 16.45
C ILE A 78 14.88 -15.53 15.04
N ILE A 79 14.46 -16.32 14.05
CA ILE A 79 14.36 -15.89 12.65
C ILE A 79 13.36 -14.74 12.53
N GLY A 80 12.17 -14.86 13.15
CA GLY A 80 11.13 -13.83 13.11
C GLY A 80 11.56 -12.52 13.74
N SER A 81 12.17 -12.60 14.92
CA SER A 81 12.68 -11.42 15.62
C SER A 81 13.79 -10.72 14.83
N PHE A 82 14.76 -11.48 14.32
CA PHE A 82 15.85 -10.95 13.51
C PHE A 82 15.33 -10.25 12.23
N GLN A 83 14.44 -10.91 11.48
CA GLN A 83 13.87 -10.35 10.26
C GLN A 83 13.00 -9.11 10.55
N GLY A 84 12.19 -9.17 11.62
CA GLY A 84 11.35 -8.05 12.06
C GLY A 84 12.17 -6.82 12.45
N ILE A 85 13.24 -6.99 13.21
CA ILE A 85 14.16 -5.92 13.61
C ILE A 85 14.88 -5.34 12.38
N ARG A 86 15.34 -6.20 11.48
CA ARG A 86 16.01 -5.74 10.25
C ARG A 86 15.06 -4.93 9.36
N ALA A 87 13.83 -5.38 9.17
CA ALA A 87 12.81 -4.66 8.41
C ALA A 87 12.50 -3.30 9.06
N LYS A 88 12.28 -3.29 10.38
CA LYS A 88 12.07 -2.05 11.14
C LYS A 88 13.20 -1.05 10.92
N ARG A 89 14.45 -1.44 11.13
CA ARG A 89 15.61 -0.55 10.96
C ARG A 89 15.71 0.02 9.54
N THR A 90 15.27 -0.73 8.54
CA THR A 90 15.25 -0.26 7.15
C THR A 90 14.14 0.75 6.93
N ILE A 91 12.94 0.49 7.44
CA ILE A 91 11.80 1.42 7.39
C ILE A 91 12.16 2.72 8.12
N ASP A 92 12.71 2.62 9.33
CA ASP A 92 13.11 3.78 10.13
C ASP A 92 14.12 4.68 9.37
N LYS A 93 15.10 4.07 8.68
CA LYS A 93 16.06 4.82 7.85
C LYS A 93 15.41 5.53 6.67
N LEU A 94 14.47 4.88 5.99
CA LEU A 94 13.75 5.47 4.85
C LEU A 94 12.80 6.56 5.30
N SER A 95 12.12 6.36 6.43
CA SER A 95 11.20 7.34 7.03
C SER A 95 11.93 8.64 7.40
N LEU A 96 13.19 8.56 7.88
CA LEU A 96 14.00 9.75 8.14
C LEU A 96 14.28 10.57 6.87
N ILE A 97 14.43 9.93 5.71
CA ILE A 97 14.65 10.61 4.43
C ILE A 97 13.38 11.31 3.95
N SER A 98 12.22 10.71 4.21
CA SER A 98 10.90 11.21 3.82
C SER A 98 10.21 12.01 4.93
N ALA A 99 10.85 12.23 6.08
CA ALA A 99 10.25 12.95 7.20
C ALA A 99 9.84 14.36 6.76
N PRO A 100 8.62 14.80 7.08
CA PRO A 100 8.16 16.13 6.74
C PRO A 100 9.04 17.17 7.45
N LYS A 101 9.32 18.25 6.72
CA LYS A 101 10.14 19.37 7.19
C LYS A 101 9.28 20.62 7.24
N ALA A 102 9.56 21.49 8.17
CA ALA A 102 8.92 22.80 8.30
C ALA A 102 9.96 23.91 8.12
N SER A 103 9.56 24.99 7.48
CA SER A 103 10.34 26.21 7.39
C SER A 103 10.02 27.10 8.57
N VAL A 104 11.02 27.39 9.41
CA VAL A 104 10.86 28.21 10.60
C VAL A 104 11.78 29.44 10.54
N LEU A 105 11.32 30.55 11.05
CA LEU A 105 12.12 31.75 11.22
C LEU A 105 12.78 31.74 12.60
N ARG A 106 14.09 31.61 12.68
CA ARG A 106 14.89 31.63 13.91
C ARG A 106 16.13 32.46 13.71
N ASP A 107 16.53 33.24 14.72
CA ASP A 107 17.68 34.13 14.66
C ASP A 107 17.67 35.07 13.41
N GLY A 108 16.48 35.50 12.99
CA GLY A 108 16.27 36.35 11.80
C GLY A 108 16.50 35.63 10.47
N LYS A 109 16.64 34.29 10.45
CA LYS A 109 16.86 33.50 9.23
C LYS A 109 15.84 32.40 9.09
N LEU A 110 15.41 32.18 7.86
CA LEU A 110 14.57 31.03 7.52
C LEU A 110 15.41 29.74 7.52
N GLN A 111 15.01 28.78 8.33
CA GLN A 111 15.66 27.48 8.50
C GLN A 111 14.66 26.36 8.23
N THR A 112 15.10 25.34 7.51
CA THR A 112 14.29 24.13 7.30
C THR A 112 14.65 23.08 8.36
N ILE A 113 13.72 22.73 9.22
CA ILE A 113 13.93 21.79 10.31
C ILE A 113 12.97 20.60 10.20
N PRO A 114 13.25 19.44 10.80
CA PRO A 114 12.26 18.37 10.97
C PRO A 114 11.07 18.90 11.78
N VAL A 115 9.87 18.46 11.44
CA VAL A 115 8.62 18.84 12.14
C VAL A 115 8.69 18.58 13.66
N SER A 116 9.38 17.51 14.08
CA SER A 116 9.63 17.20 15.50
C SER A 116 10.50 18.24 16.23
N GLY A 117 11.21 19.07 15.49
CA GLY A 117 12.06 20.15 16.03
C GLY A 117 11.34 21.47 16.19
N ILE A 118 10.06 21.59 15.81
CA ILE A 118 9.24 22.76 16.07
C ILE A 118 9.02 22.91 17.58
N VAL A 119 9.09 24.12 18.09
CA VAL A 119 8.79 24.41 19.49
C VAL A 119 7.65 25.44 19.60
N MET A 120 7.03 25.52 20.75
CA MET A 120 5.99 26.51 21.05
C MET A 120 6.52 27.94 20.83
N ASN A 121 5.75 28.78 20.18
CA ASN A 121 6.03 30.14 19.71
C ASN A 121 7.10 30.24 18.60
N ASP A 122 7.45 29.14 17.90
CA ASP A 122 8.16 29.24 16.63
C ASP A 122 7.33 29.99 15.58
N VAL A 123 7.99 30.72 14.71
CA VAL A 123 7.33 31.36 13.57
C VAL A 123 7.54 30.47 12.34
N LEU A 124 6.45 29.84 11.89
CA LEU A 124 6.45 29.02 10.67
C LEU A 124 6.25 29.91 9.43
N HIS A 125 6.94 29.59 8.36
CA HIS A 125 6.62 30.06 7.03
C HIS A 125 5.92 28.92 6.27
N LEU A 126 4.65 29.11 5.96
CA LEU A 126 3.79 28.14 5.32
C LEU A 126 3.47 28.60 3.90
N SER A 127 3.58 27.72 2.93
CA SER A 127 3.33 27.96 1.51
C SER A 127 2.50 26.83 0.87
N THR A 128 2.01 27.07 -0.32
CA THR A 128 1.17 26.12 -1.09
C THR A 128 1.73 24.71 -1.08
N GLY A 129 0.88 23.72 -0.81
CA GLY A 129 1.22 22.29 -0.76
C GLY A 129 1.77 21.80 0.57
N GLN A 130 2.10 22.70 1.52
CA GLN A 130 2.63 22.31 2.81
C GLN A 130 1.54 21.95 3.82
N GLN A 131 1.86 20.98 4.67
CA GLN A 131 1.02 20.59 5.79
C GLN A 131 1.27 21.55 6.97
N ILE A 132 0.18 21.98 7.64
CA ILE A 132 0.24 22.68 8.91
C ILE A 132 0.56 21.63 9.99
N CYS A 133 1.80 21.69 10.49
CA CYS A 133 2.36 20.64 11.34
C CYS A 133 2.11 20.86 12.83
N ALA A 134 1.67 22.03 13.22
CA ALA A 134 1.35 22.43 14.59
C ALA A 134 0.23 23.49 14.55
N ASP A 135 -0.60 23.56 15.59
CA ASP A 135 -1.62 24.59 15.66
C ASP A 135 -0.92 25.95 15.80
N ALA A 136 -1.32 26.92 14.98
CA ALA A 136 -0.64 28.21 14.87
C ALA A 136 -1.63 29.35 14.58
N ILE A 137 -1.21 30.59 14.82
CA ILE A 137 -1.98 31.79 14.50
C ILE A 137 -1.26 32.55 13.40
N VAL A 138 -1.98 32.92 12.34
CA VAL A 138 -1.42 33.71 11.24
C VAL A 138 -0.97 35.08 11.73
N LEU A 139 0.30 35.41 11.49
CA LEU A 139 0.88 36.72 11.85
C LEU A 139 0.82 37.70 10.68
N ASP A 140 1.13 37.23 9.47
CA ASP A 140 1.25 38.04 8.26
C ASP A 140 1.02 37.18 7.02
N GLY A 141 0.47 37.77 5.97
CA GLY A 141 0.09 37.08 4.73
C GLY A 141 -1.34 36.55 4.74
N GLU A 142 -1.71 35.86 3.67
CA GLU A 142 -3.00 35.18 3.55
C GLU A 142 -2.82 33.84 2.82
N ALA A 143 -3.60 32.85 3.23
CA ALA A 143 -3.55 31.53 2.63
C ALA A 143 -4.93 30.86 2.62
N GLU A 144 -5.23 30.13 1.56
CA GLU A 144 -6.40 29.23 1.51
C GLU A 144 -6.01 27.89 2.11
N VAL A 145 -6.74 27.43 3.10
CA VAL A 145 -6.45 26.22 3.89
C VAL A 145 -7.53 25.18 3.67
N ASN A 146 -7.14 23.98 3.32
CA ASN A 146 -8.04 22.83 3.27
C ASN A 146 -8.02 22.10 4.63
N GLU A 147 -9.16 22.14 5.31
CA GLU A 147 -9.37 21.52 6.62
C GLU A 147 -10.14 20.18 6.52
N SER A 148 -10.36 19.63 5.32
CA SER A 148 -11.22 18.49 5.08
C SER A 148 -10.83 17.21 5.82
N LEU A 149 -9.55 17.01 6.09
CA LEU A 149 -9.08 15.85 6.85
C LEU A 149 -9.50 15.88 8.32
N ILE A 150 -9.81 17.08 8.83
CA ILE A 150 -10.13 17.34 10.22
C ILE A 150 -11.63 17.57 10.39
N THR A 151 -12.18 18.48 9.60
CA THR A 151 -13.59 18.90 9.70
C THR A 151 -14.52 18.03 8.85
N GLY A 152 -13.99 17.41 7.78
CA GLY A 152 -14.75 16.69 6.76
C GLY A 152 -15.37 17.60 5.71
N GLU A 153 -15.18 18.93 5.79
CA GLU A 153 -15.62 19.92 4.82
C GLU A 153 -14.49 20.21 3.83
N SER A 154 -14.79 20.22 2.53
CA SER A 154 -13.80 20.22 1.48
C SER A 154 -13.48 21.57 0.90
N ASP A 155 -14.33 22.57 1.17
CA ASP A 155 -14.14 23.92 0.64
C ASP A 155 -12.97 24.60 1.37
N PRO A 156 -11.98 25.13 0.64
CA PRO A 156 -10.87 25.84 1.25
C PRO A 156 -11.35 27.07 2.00
N VAL A 157 -10.79 27.27 3.19
CA VAL A 157 -11.09 28.43 4.05
C VAL A 157 -9.97 29.45 3.93
N LEU A 158 -10.31 30.70 3.58
CA LEU A 158 -9.33 31.79 3.53
C LEU A 158 -8.96 32.21 4.97
N LYS A 159 -7.69 32.13 5.31
CA LYS A 159 -7.10 32.52 6.58
C LYS A 159 -6.25 33.78 6.42
N ARG A 160 -6.41 34.73 7.34
CA ARG A 160 -5.72 36.01 7.37
C ARG A 160 -5.06 36.24 8.73
N ALA A 161 -4.29 37.30 8.85
CA ALA A 161 -3.64 37.66 10.10
C ALA A 161 -4.63 37.66 11.28
N GLY A 162 -4.32 36.90 12.33
CA GLY A 162 -5.15 36.68 13.52
C GLY A 162 -6.00 35.40 13.45
N ASP A 163 -6.12 34.72 12.31
CA ASP A 163 -6.89 33.48 12.20
C ASP A 163 -6.07 32.27 12.69
N GLU A 164 -6.76 31.29 13.24
CA GLU A 164 -6.18 30.01 13.69
C GLU A 164 -5.98 29.06 12.52
N LEU A 165 -4.80 28.42 12.51
CA LEU A 165 -4.43 27.33 11.62
C LEU A 165 -4.38 26.03 12.41
N LEU A 166 -5.17 25.05 11.99
CA LEU A 166 -5.27 23.76 12.66
C LEU A 166 -4.24 22.77 12.12
N SER A 167 -3.50 22.12 13.01
CA SER A 167 -2.58 21.04 12.65
C SER A 167 -3.30 19.91 11.91
N GLY A 168 -2.67 19.36 10.89
CA GLY A 168 -3.25 18.33 10.00
C GLY A 168 -4.00 18.90 8.78
N SER A 169 -4.24 20.20 8.69
CA SER A 169 -4.73 20.92 7.52
C SER A 169 -3.60 21.21 6.53
N PHE A 170 -3.95 21.74 5.33
CA PHE A 170 -2.99 21.97 4.25
C PHE A 170 -3.21 23.32 3.58
N ILE A 171 -2.11 23.97 3.20
CA ILE A 171 -2.17 25.19 2.39
C ILE A 171 -2.46 24.81 0.94
N VAL A 172 -3.58 25.27 0.40
CA VAL A 172 -4.00 25.05 -1.00
C VAL A 172 -3.42 26.14 -1.90
N SER A 173 -3.47 27.38 -1.46
CA SER A 173 -2.95 28.52 -2.21
C SER A 173 -2.49 29.63 -1.26
N GLY A 174 -1.58 30.48 -1.72
CA GLY A 174 -1.03 31.57 -0.94
C GLY A 174 0.15 31.18 -0.04
N SER A 175 0.58 32.11 0.82
CA SER A 175 1.61 31.90 1.81
C SER A 175 1.42 32.82 3.03
N CYS A 176 1.79 32.35 4.22
CA CYS A 176 1.70 33.13 5.44
C CYS A 176 2.82 32.79 6.43
N TYR A 177 3.05 33.71 7.34
CA TYR A 177 3.84 33.48 8.55
C TYR A 177 2.88 33.25 9.72
N ALA A 178 3.12 32.21 10.51
CA ALA A 178 2.24 31.86 11.62
C ALA A 178 3.04 31.48 12.87
N GLU A 179 2.62 31.93 14.05
CA GLU A 179 3.21 31.61 15.34
C GLU A 179 2.58 30.34 15.92
N VAL A 180 3.40 29.37 16.29
CA VAL A 180 2.96 28.09 16.87
C VAL A 180 2.38 28.32 18.27
N GLU A 181 1.13 27.91 18.47
CA GLU A 181 0.40 28.03 19.73
C GLU A 181 0.41 26.73 20.52
N HIS A 182 0.24 25.59 19.84
CA HIS A 182 0.25 24.25 20.45
C HIS A 182 1.23 23.34 19.76
N VAL A 183 1.83 22.41 20.53
CA VAL A 183 2.80 21.43 20.04
C VAL A 183 2.52 20.02 20.58
N GLY A 184 2.95 19.01 19.88
CA GLY A 184 2.89 17.62 20.31
C GLY A 184 1.47 17.14 20.58
N ARG A 185 1.17 16.68 21.79
CA ARG A 185 -0.15 16.11 22.15
C ARG A 185 -1.28 17.14 22.20
N GLU A 186 -0.96 18.40 22.35
CA GLU A 186 -1.95 19.49 22.46
C GLU A 186 -2.43 19.95 21.09
N ASN A 187 -1.74 19.59 20.00
CA ASN A 187 -2.20 19.83 18.64
C ASN A 187 -3.58 19.27 18.38
N TYR A 188 -4.40 20.02 17.67
CA TYR A 188 -5.78 19.68 17.33
C TYR A 188 -5.90 18.30 16.67
N ALA A 189 -5.05 18.01 15.69
CA ALA A 189 -5.00 16.69 15.03
C ALA A 189 -4.76 15.55 16.03
N ASN A 190 -3.85 15.72 16.98
CA ASN A 190 -3.53 14.72 17.99
C ASN A 190 -4.63 14.57 19.05
N ARG A 191 -5.31 15.67 19.43
CA ARG A 191 -6.49 15.62 20.31
C ARG A 191 -7.62 14.80 19.72
N ILE A 192 -7.89 14.97 18.41
CA ILE A 192 -8.91 14.16 17.70
C ILE A 192 -8.45 12.71 17.55
N ALA A 193 -7.19 12.46 17.17
CA ALA A 193 -6.65 11.12 17.00
C ALA A 193 -6.67 10.30 18.30
N ASN A 194 -6.43 10.94 19.45
CA ASN A 194 -6.55 10.29 20.75
C ASN A 194 -8.00 10.01 21.17
N GLY A 195 -8.97 10.79 20.67
CA GLY A 195 -10.41 10.58 20.90
C GLY A 195 -11.04 9.56 19.95
N ALA A 196 -10.51 9.41 18.77
CA ALA A 196 -10.97 8.47 17.77
C ALA A 196 -9.84 7.50 17.40
N LYS A 197 -9.85 6.28 17.94
CA LYS A 197 -8.98 5.18 17.49
C LYS A 197 -9.29 4.78 16.05
N TYR A 198 -9.16 5.71 15.12
CA TYR A 198 -9.35 5.44 13.70
C TYR A 198 -8.02 5.03 13.08
N VAL A 199 -7.60 3.81 13.38
CA VAL A 199 -6.55 3.15 12.60
C VAL A 199 -7.22 2.65 11.33
N LYS A 200 -6.85 3.20 10.16
CA LYS A 200 -7.22 2.63 8.85
C LYS A 200 -6.75 1.17 8.87
N ARG A 201 -7.68 0.23 9.05
CA ARG A 201 -7.36 -1.19 8.92
C ARG A 201 -7.20 -1.50 7.45
N THR A 202 -6.01 -1.82 7.05
CA THR A 202 -5.72 -2.31 5.69
C THR A 202 -6.54 -3.58 5.44
N ASN A 203 -7.21 -3.61 4.32
CA ASN A 203 -8.06 -4.73 3.91
C ASN A 203 -7.17 -5.82 3.26
N SER A 204 -6.37 -6.53 4.07
CA SER A 204 -5.56 -7.65 3.60
C SER A 204 -6.37 -8.94 3.62
N GLU A 205 -6.58 -9.56 2.46
CA GLU A 205 -7.22 -10.87 2.34
C GLU A 205 -6.40 -11.97 3.03
N ILE A 206 -5.08 -11.85 2.94
CA ILE A 206 -4.15 -12.80 3.58
C ILE A 206 -4.32 -12.77 5.08
N LEU A 207 -4.33 -11.57 5.70
CA LEU A 207 -4.52 -11.44 7.15
C LEU A 207 -5.87 -11.99 7.60
N HIS A 208 -6.95 -11.68 6.86
CA HIS A 208 -8.27 -12.22 7.16
C HIS A 208 -8.32 -13.75 7.08
N SER A 209 -7.66 -14.32 6.06
CA SER A 209 -7.57 -15.76 5.88
C SER A 209 -6.76 -16.42 7.01
N LEU A 210 -5.65 -15.82 7.39
CA LEU A 210 -4.82 -16.32 8.50
C LEU A 210 -5.55 -16.20 9.85
N ASP A 211 -6.20 -15.08 10.12
CA ASP A 211 -6.97 -14.86 11.35
C ASP A 211 -8.14 -15.87 11.46
N PHE A 212 -8.81 -16.15 10.35
CA PHE A 212 -9.85 -17.20 10.29
C PHE A 212 -9.28 -18.58 10.63
N ILE A 213 -8.14 -18.97 10.05
CA ILE A 213 -7.48 -20.24 10.32
C ILE A 213 -7.07 -20.31 11.80
N VAL A 214 -6.42 -19.28 12.33
CA VAL A 214 -5.95 -19.22 13.72
C VAL A 214 -7.11 -19.32 14.71
N LYS A 215 -8.19 -18.58 14.49
CA LYS A 215 -9.37 -18.60 15.36
C LYS A 215 -10.08 -19.94 15.32
N THR A 216 -10.27 -20.53 14.12
CA THR A 216 -10.91 -21.84 13.97
C THR A 216 -10.11 -22.92 14.67
N LEU A 217 -8.80 -22.96 14.46
CA LEU A 217 -7.92 -23.93 15.12
C LEU A 217 -7.85 -23.69 16.63
N GLY A 218 -7.69 -22.44 17.07
CA GLY A 218 -7.62 -22.10 18.49
C GLY A 218 -8.85 -22.58 19.27
N PHE A 219 -10.03 -22.52 18.66
CA PHE A 219 -11.26 -23.01 19.26
C PHE A 219 -11.37 -24.55 19.25
N THR A 220 -10.87 -25.23 18.21
CA THR A 220 -11.02 -26.68 18.05
C THR A 220 -9.93 -27.51 18.74
N LEU A 221 -8.73 -26.97 18.86
CA LEU A 221 -7.56 -27.69 19.41
C LEU A 221 -7.75 -28.21 20.83
N VAL A 222 -8.23 -27.36 21.73
CA VAL A 222 -8.36 -27.69 23.15
C VAL A 222 -9.40 -28.78 23.40
N PRO A 223 -10.64 -28.70 22.87
CA PRO A 223 -11.62 -29.77 22.99
C PRO A 223 -11.14 -31.10 22.42
N ILE A 224 -10.55 -31.09 21.22
CA ILE A 224 -10.04 -32.32 20.59
C ILE A 224 -8.93 -32.93 21.45
N GLY A 225 -8.01 -32.11 21.96
CA GLY A 225 -6.94 -32.61 22.85
C GLY A 225 -7.45 -33.26 24.12
N ILE A 226 -8.40 -32.64 24.82
CA ILE A 226 -9.00 -33.19 26.03
C ILE A 226 -9.72 -34.51 25.71
N LEU A 227 -10.56 -34.55 24.67
CA LEU A 227 -11.29 -35.75 24.31
C LEU A 227 -10.34 -36.89 23.90
N LEU A 228 -9.30 -36.59 23.16
CA LEU A 228 -8.31 -37.57 22.72
C LEU A 228 -7.54 -38.14 23.92
N PHE A 229 -7.10 -37.28 24.85
CA PHE A 229 -6.43 -37.70 26.08
C PHE A 229 -7.34 -38.59 26.95
N CYS A 230 -8.58 -38.15 27.21
CA CYS A 230 -9.55 -38.93 27.98
C CYS A 230 -9.80 -40.28 27.34
N LYS A 231 -9.97 -40.32 26.03
CA LYS A 231 -10.18 -41.60 25.33
C LYS A 231 -8.98 -42.52 25.43
N GLN A 232 -7.75 -42.02 25.23
CA GLN A 232 -6.56 -42.87 25.33
C GLN A 232 -6.32 -43.40 26.76
N PHE A 233 -6.46 -42.52 27.75
CA PHE A 233 -6.18 -42.89 29.14
C PHE A 233 -7.29 -43.76 29.75
N PHE A 234 -8.59 -43.39 29.56
CA PHE A 234 -9.71 -44.09 30.24
C PHE A 234 -10.31 -45.22 29.42
N LEU A 235 -10.32 -45.16 28.07
CA LEU A 235 -10.94 -46.18 27.24
C LEU A 235 -9.95 -47.21 26.71
N LEU A 236 -8.76 -46.76 26.26
CA LEU A 236 -7.75 -47.68 25.76
C LEU A 236 -6.79 -48.18 26.82
N HIS A 237 -6.86 -47.62 28.06
CA HIS A 237 -5.98 -47.97 29.18
C HIS A 237 -4.49 -47.80 28.85
N ASP A 238 -4.16 -46.87 27.96
CA ASP A 238 -2.78 -46.54 27.68
C ASP A 238 -2.07 -45.96 28.94
N THR A 239 -0.78 -46.13 29.06
CA THR A 239 -0.06 -45.46 30.14
C THR A 239 -0.17 -43.96 30.04
N ILE A 240 -0.08 -43.24 31.18
CA ILE A 240 -0.17 -41.77 31.19
C ILE A 240 0.84 -41.13 30.21
N ARG A 241 2.04 -41.77 30.10
CA ARG A 241 3.07 -41.32 29.17
C ARG A 241 2.64 -41.45 27.71
N GLU A 242 2.07 -42.58 27.32
CA GLU A 242 1.59 -42.85 25.96
C GLU A 242 0.41 -41.94 25.62
N ALA A 243 -0.56 -41.78 26.53
CA ALA A 243 -1.69 -40.92 26.35
C ALA A 243 -1.31 -39.44 26.17
N VAL A 244 -0.35 -38.94 26.96
CA VAL A 244 0.18 -37.57 26.83
C VAL A 244 0.94 -37.40 25.51
N VAL A 245 1.87 -38.29 25.19
CA VAL A 245 2.72 -38.21 23.98
C VAL A 245 1.86 -38.23 22.72
N SER A 246 0.89 -39.12 22.61
CA SER A 246 -0.01 -39.25 21.47
C SER A 246 -0.93 -38.03 21.34
N THR A 247 -1.47 -37.52 22.46
CA THR A 247 -2.30 -36.33 22.48
C THR A 247 -1.52 -35.09 22.06
N VAL A 248 -0.31 -34.92 22.60
CA VAL A 248 0.58 -33.82 22.22
C VAL A 248 0.96 -33.90 20.74
N ALA A 249 1.21 -35.10 20.21
CA ALA A 249 1.47 -35.27 18.77
C ALA A 249 0.27 -34.82 17.93
N ALA A 250 -0.93 -35.21 18.28
CA ALA A 250 -2.14 -34.80 17.55
C ALA A 250 -2.28 -33.27 17.55
N ILE A 251 -2.13 -32.62 18.71
CA ILE A 251 -2.25 -31.16 18.82
C ILE A 251 -1.14 -30.45 18.05
N LEU A 252 0.12 -30.86 18.15
CA LEU A 252 1.25 -30.31 17.39
C LEU A 252 1.05 -30.44 15.87
N GLY A 253 0.43 -31.55 15.44
CA GLY A 253 0.06 -31.73 14.04
C GLY A 253 -0.94 -30.70 13.55
N MET A 254 -1.88 -30.28 14.37
CA MET A 254 -2.93 -29.31 14.02
C MET A 254 -2.41 -27.86 13.96
N ILE A 255 -1.33 -27.55 14.67
CA ILE A 255 -0.77 -26.18 14.69
C ILE A 255 -0.03 -25.90 13.40
N PRO A 256 -0.38 -24.83 12.64
CA PRO A 256 0.36 -24.42 11.46
C PRO A 256 1.61 -23.63 11.86
N GLU A 257 2.56 -24.31 12.51
CA GLU A 257 3.80 -23.71 12.99
C GLU A 257 4.54 -22.99 11.85
N GLY A 258 4.92 -21.75 12.08
CA GLY A 258 5.69 -20.99 11.10
C GLY A 258 4.90 -20.32 9.98
N LEU A 259 3.60 -20.58 9.76
CA LEU A 259 2.85 -19.91 8.71
C LEU A 259 2.75 -18.40 8.95
N ILE A 260 2.46 -17.99 10.19
CA ILE A 260 2.37 -16.57 10.57
C ILE A 260 3.76 -15.92 10.48
N LEU A 261 4.78 -16.61 11.00
CA LEU A 261 6.16 -16.18 10.90
C LEU A 261 6.58 -15.97 9.44
N LEU A 262 6.32 -16.96 8.58
CA LEU A 262 6.69 -16.92 7.18
C LEU A 262 6.01 -15.74 6.45
N THR A 263 4.75 -15.47 6.78
CA THR A 263 4.02 -14.30 6.25
C THR A 263 4.76 -13.01 6.62
N SER A 264 5.12 -12.85 7.88
CA SER A 264 5.87 -11.68 8.35
C SER A 264 7.25 -11.57 7.67
N VAL A 265 7.95 -12.71 7.51
CA VAL A 265 9.27 -12.75 6.83
C VAL A 265 9.13 -12.37 5.35
N VAL A 266 8.13 -12.89 4.64
CA VAL A 266 7.90 -12.58 3.22
C VAL A 266 7.65 -11.09 3.04
N PHE A 267 6.78 -10.48 3.85
CA PHE A 267 6.53 -9.04 3.78
C PHE A 267 7.75 -8.21 4.17
N ALA A 268 8.49 -8.61 5.21
CA ALA A 268 9.73 -7.94 5.60
C ALA A 268 10.78 -7.95 4.48
N VAL A 269 10.95 -9.09 3.81
CA VAL A 269 11.86 -9.21 2.65
C VAL A 269 11.35 -8.40 1.48
N SER A 270 10.03 -8.33 1.26
CA SER A 270 9.41 -7.49 0.24
C SER A 270 9.76 -6.01 0.45
N VAL A 271 9.59 -5.49 1.66
CA VAL A 271 9.98 -4.12 2.01
C VAL A 271 11.47 -3.86 1.76
N LEU A 272 12.34 -4.79 2.19
CA LEU A 272 13.79 -4.67 1.94
C LEU A 272 14.14 -4.63 0.45
N ARG A 273 13.39 -5.32 -0.40
CA ARG A 273 13.59 -5.27 -1.86
C ARG A 273 13.05 -3.99 -2.46
N LEU A 274 11.84 -3.57 -2.04
CA LEU A 274 11.23 -2.34 -2.52
C LEU A 274 12.06 -1.10 -2.14
N SER A 275 12.72 -1.13 -0.99
CA SER A 275 13.63 -0.06 -0.60
C SER A 275 14.80 0.13 -1.57
N ARG A 276 15.27 -0.94 -2.23
CA ARG A 276 16.30 -0.87 -3.27
C ARG A 276 15.81 -0.19 -4.56
N TYR A 277 14.50 -0.22 -4.80
CA TYR A 277 13.84 0.50 -5.88
C TYR A 277 13.37 1.89 -5.43
N LYS A 278 13.96 2.43 -4.36
CA LYS A 278 13.65 3.76 -3.81
C LYS A 278 12.15 3.94 -3.52
N THR A 279 11.48 2.89 -3.14
CA THR A 279 10.06 2.91 -2.75
C THR A 279 9.97 2.78 -1.23
N LEU A 280 9.41 3.80 -0.57
CA LEU A 280 9.06 3.76 0.84
C LEU A 280 7.69 3.09 0.99
N VAL A 281 7.64 2.02 1.73
CA VAL A 281 6.42 1.30 2.08
C VAL A 281 5.99 1.76 3.48
N GLN A 282 4.89 2.47 3.58
CA GLN A 282 4.33 2.93 4.86
C GLN A 282 3.39 1.86 5.46
N ASP A 283 2.75 1.08 4.60
CA ASP A 283 1.90 -0.03 4.99
C ASP A 283 2.36 -1.33 4.31
N LEU A 284 2.74 -2.32 5.12
CA LEU A 284 3.27 -3.61 4.65
C LEU A 284 2.30 -4.37 3.74
N TYR A 285 0.99 -4.22 3.97
CA TYR A 285 -0.05 -4.98 3.27
C TYR A 285 -0.51 -4.34 1.97
N CYS A 286 -0.14 -3.08 1.71
CA CYS A 286 -0.48 -2.43 0.45
C CYS A 286 0.15 -3.12 -0.77
N THR A 287 1.27 -3.81 -0.60
CA THR A 287 1.89 -4.61 -1.67
C THR A 287 1.01 -5.76 -2.11
N GLU A 288 0.21 -6.31 -1.19
CA GLU A 288 -0.83 -7.30 -1.52
C GLU A 288 -1.93 -6.67 -2.37
N SER A 289 -2.47 -5.54 -1.92
CA SER A 289 -3.53 -4.82 -2.65
C SER A 289 -3.05 -4.46 -4.05
N LEU A 290 -1.84 -3.89 -4.17
CA LEU A 290 -1.28 -3.50 -5.46
C LEU A 290 -1.06 -4.69 -6.42
N ALA A 291 -0.69 -5.85 -5.91
CA ALA A 291 -0.52 -7.05 -6.73
C ALA A 291 -1.85 -7.58 -7.31
N ARG A 292 -2.98 -7.20 -6.70
CA ARG A 292 -4.35 -7.58 -7.09
C ARG A 292 -5.10 -6.48 -7.82
N VAL A 293 -4.50 -5.30 -7.94
CA VAL A 293 -5.11 -4.15 -8.62
C VAL A 293 -5.54 -4.54 -10.03
N ASP A 294 -6.80 -4.24 -10.34
CA ASP A 294 -7.40 -4.39 -11.67
C ASP A 294 -7.77 -3.03 -12.29
N VAL A 295 -7.85 -1.95 -11.49
CA VAL A 295 -8.00 -0.57 -11.96
C VAL A 295 -6.95 0.33 -11.32
N LEU A 296 -6.19 1.03 -12.16
CA LEU A 296 -5.21 2.03 -11.74
C LEU A 296 -5.68 3.42 -12.18
N CYS A 297 -6.06 4.24 -11.20
CA CYS A 297 -6.40 5.64 -11.38
C CYS A 297 -5.12 6.48 -11.27
N LEU A 298 -4.84 7.24 -12.32
CA LEU A 298 -3.65 8.05 -12.45
C LEU A 298 -4.02 9.54 -12.39
N ASP A 299 -3.36 10.30 -11.56
CA ASP A 299 -3.35 11.75 -11.77
C ASP A 299 -2.45 12.09 -12.96
N LYS A 300 -2.75 13.18 -13.67
CA LYS A 300 -1.95 13.63 -14.82
C LYS A 300 -0.63 14.22 -14.35
N THR A 301 -0.75 15.26 -13.52
CA THR A 301 0.37 16.12 -13.11
C THR A 301 1.27 15.40 -12.12
N GLY A 302 2.59 15.51 -12.25
CA GLY A 302 3.54 14.84 -11.36
C GLY A 302 3.60 13.31 -11.50
N THR A 303 2.62 12.66 -12.16
CA THR A 303 2.58 11.20 -12.38
C THR A 303 2.92 10.84 -13.82
N ILE A 304 2.05 11.14 -14.78
CA ILE A 304 2.29 10.92 -16.23
C ILE A 304 3.26 11.96 -16.74
N THR A 305 3.12 13.19 -16.25
CA THR A 305 4.01 14.32 -16.56
C THR A 305 5.02 14.54 -15.42
N GLU A 306 6.10 15.27 -15.70
CA GLU A 306 7.11 15.60 -14.67
C GLU A 306 6.63 16.67 -13.68
N GLY A 307 5.48 17.32 -13.94
CA GLY A 307 5.01 18.49 -13.22
C GLY A 307 5.71 19.78 -13.65
N THR A 308 6.57 19.68 -14.65
CA THR A 308 7.22 20.81 -15.33
C THR A 308 6.64 21.00 -16.72
N MET A 309 6.76 22.21 -17.23
CA MET A 309 6.35 22.54 -18.59
C MET A 309 7.58 22.66 -19.49
N GLN A 310 7.35 22.51 -20.80
CA GLN A 310 8.35 22.77 -21.84
C GLN A 310 7.75 23.60 -22.96
N VAL A 311 8.58 24.42 -23.61
CA VAL A 311 8.21 25.07 -24.85
C VAL A 311 8.36 24.04 -25.97
N ASP A 312 7.28 23.81 -26.72
CA ASP A 312 7.27 22.86 -27.84
C ASP A 312 7.65 23.57 -29.13
N GLU A 313 7.05 24.75 -29.37
CA GLU A 313 7.22 25.47 -30.64
C GLU A 313 7.00 26.97 -30.45
N LEU A 314 7.70 27.78 -31.25
CA LEU A 314 7.43 29.20 -31.44
C LEU A 314 6.70 29.39 -32.78
N HIS A 315 5.58 30.09 -32.73
CA HIS A 315 4.73 30.30 -33.89
C HIS A 315 4.62 31.79 -34.19
N PRO A 316 5.52 32.35 -35.06
CA PRO A 316 5.46 33.74 -35.44
C PRO A 316 4.21 34.05 -36.25
N LEU A 317 3.62 35.22 -36.02
CA LEU A 317 2.47 35.72 -36.80
C LEU A 317 2.93 36.30 -38.11
N THR A 318 1.99 36.51 -39.03
CA THR A 318 2.28 37.05 -40.38
C THR A 318 3.07 38.34 -40.31
N GLY A 319 4.24 38.38 -40.92
CA GLY A 319 5.12 39.52 -40.92
C GLY A 319 6.29 39.49 -39.95
N TYR A 320 6.33 38.45 -39.08
CA TYR A 320 7.40 38.20 -38.13
C TYR A 320 8.10 36.85 -38.41
N THR A 321 9.31 36.72 -37.93
CA THR A 321 10.13 35.51 -38.01
C THR A 321 10.35 34.93 -36.62
N GLU A 322 10.86 33.71 -36.54
CA GLU A 322 11.22 33.11 -35.27
C GLU A 322 12.36 33.88 -34.54
N GLU A 323 13.27 34.53 -35.31
CA GLU A 323 14.29 35.40 -34.75
C GLU A 323 13.70 36.63 -34.07
N ASP A 324 12.57 37.19 -34.61
CA ASP A 324 11.87 38.33 -34.02
C ASP A 324 11.19 37.97 -32.69
N MET A 325 11.01 36.67 -32.40
CA MET A 325 10.51 36.18 -31.13
C MET A 325 11.67 35.80 -30.16
N THR A 326 12.72 35.18 -30.67
CA THR A 326 13.82 34.63 -29.88
C THR A 326 14.57 35.74 -29.11
N ALA A 327 15.02 36.81 -29.78
CA ALA A 327 15.78 37.86 -29.12
C ALA A 327 15.04 38.59 -27.99
N PRO A 328 13.74 38.97 -28.16
CA PRO A 328 12.96 39.53 -27.05
C PRO A 328 12.70 38.54 -25.91
N LEU A 329 12.47 37.27 -26.23
CA LEU A 329 12.20 36.24 -25.19
C LEU A 329 13.48 35.99 -24.36
N GLU A 330 14.66 35.89 -24.97
CA GLU A 330 15.93 35.83 -24.26
C GLU A 330 16.13 37.04 -23.33
N ALA A 331 15.79 38.24 -23.81
CA ALA A 331 15.87 39.45 -23.02
C ALA A 331 14.88 39.48 -21.85
N LEU A 332 13.63 39.04 -22.07
CA LEU A 332 12.61 38.98 -21.05
C LEU A 332 12.98 37.98 -19.94
N VAL A 333 13.45 36.79 -20.28
CA VAL A 333 13.78 35.75 -19.26
C VAL A 333 15.00 36.12 -18.44
N GLN A 334 15.84 37.02 -18.93
CA GLN A 334 17.02 37.53 -18.21
C GLN A 334 16.65 38.60 -17.17
N VAL A 335 15.67 39.46 -17.47
CA VAL A 335 15.34 40.61 -16.63
C VAL A 335 14.15 40.42 -15.71
N LEU A 336 13.28 39.47 -16.03
CA LEU A 336 12.16 39.11 -15.18
C LEU A 336 12.60 38.14 -14.09
N THR A 337 11.98 38.27 -12.92
CA THR A 337 12.26 37.43 -11.73
C THR A 337 11.08 36.58 -11.35
N ASP A 338 10.21 36.28 -12.33
CA ASP A 338 9.04 35.43 -12.09
C ASP A 338 9.50 34.01 -11.75
N ASP A 339 8.72 33.35 -10.89
CA ASP A 339 8.93 31.95 -10.50
C ASP A 339 7.62 31.18 -10.58
N ASN A 340 7.23 30.85 -11.82
CA ASN A 340 6.10 29.99 -12.08
C ASN A 340 6.45 28.97 -13.18
N PRO A 341 5.75 27.81 -13.24
CA PRO A 341 6.10 26.73 -14.19
C PRO A 341 6.16 27.15 -15.64
N THR A 342 5.28 28.07 -16.05
CA THR A 342 5.21 28.59 -17.43
C THR A 342 6.45 29.44 -17.75
N TYR A 343 6.81 30.37 -16.88
CA TYR A 343 8.02 31.17 -17.03
C TYR A 343 9.28 30.32 -17.02
N ASN A 344 9.36 29.36 -16.10
CA ASN A 344 10.52 28.46 -15.98
C ASN A 344 10.69 27.60 -17.25
N ALA A 345 9.61 27.22 -17.93
CA ALA A 345 9.67 26.54 -19.22
C ALA A 345 10.29 27.43 -20.31
N VAL A 346 9.85 28.70 -20.40
CA VAL A 346 10.41 29.67 -21.36
C VAL A 346 11.89 29.95 -21.05
N LYS A 347 12.23 30.13 -19.76
CA LYS A 347 13.60 30.35 -19.31
C LYS A 347 14.53 29.17 -19.62
N ALA A 348 14.01 27.95 -19.50
CA ALA A 348 14.78 26.74 -19.81
C ALA A 348 15.02 26.57 -21.32
N TYR A 349 14.07 27.05 -22.15
CA TYR A 349 14.18 27.00 -23.59
C TYR A 349 15.20 28.03 -24.13
N PHE A 350 15.33 29.20 -23.48
CA PHE A 350 16.24 30.27 -23.80
C PHE A 350 17.35 30.42 -22.74
N PRO A 351 18.37 29.55 -22.70
CA PRO A 351 19.44 29.60 -21.71
C PRO A 351 20.48 30.68 -22.06
N GLY A 352 20.37 31.31 -23.20
CA GLY A 352 21.29 32.36 -23.70
C GLY A 352 21.21 33.67 -22.91
N GLY A 353 22.24 34.49 -23.03
CA GLY A 353 22.26 35.83 -22.47
C GLY A 353 21.94 36.89 -23.53
N SER A 354 21.14 37.87 -23.19
CA SER A 354 20.88 39.05 -24.04
C SER A 354 21.56 40.28 -23.52
N ASP A 355 22.06 41.11 -24.40
CA ASP A 355 22.67 42.41 -24.05
C ASP A 355 21.63 43.51 -23.76
N TRP A 356 20.32 43.17 -23.84
CA TRP A 356 19.27 44.15 -23.66
C TRP A 356 19.11 44.53 -22.18
N LYS A 357 19.11 45.83 -21.93
CA LYS A 357 18.89 46.36 -20.58
C LYS A 357 17.50 46.87 -20.41
N ALA A 358 16.77 46.34 -19.47
CA ALA A 358 15.44 46.83 -19.14
C ALA A 358 15.49 48.14 -18.37
N ALA A 359 14.74 49.14 -18.88
CA ALA A 359 14.50 50.40 -18.18
C ALA A 359 13.36 50.29 -17.16
N ALA A 360 12.40 49.37 -17.40
CA ALA A 360 11.32 49.06 -16.47
C ALA A 360 10.89 47.58 -16.64
N THR A 361 10.51 46.95 -15.56
CA THR A 361 9.96 45.58 -15.56
C THR A 361 8.63 45.53 -14.88
N VAL A 362 7.73 44.67 -15.39
CA VAL A 362 6.43 44.33 -14.77
C VAL A 362 6.39 42.83 -14.56
N PRO A 363 6.54 42.33 -13.30
CA PRO A 363 6.48 40.91 -13.02
C PRO A 363 5.07 40.36 -13.23
N PHE A 364 4.94 39.02 -13.37
CA PHE A 364 3.67 38.35 -13.50
C PHE A 364 2.75 38.61 -12.32
N SER A 365 1.45 38.69 -12.63
CA SER A 365 0.42 38.71 -11.58
C SER A 365 -0.79 37.89 -12.06
N SER A 366 -1.40 37.14 -11.16
CA SER A 366 -2.60 36.34 -11.46
C SER A 366 -3.79 37.18 -11.92
N ALA A 367 -3.85 38.46 -11.54
CA ALA A 367 -4.86 39.39 -12.00
C ALA A 367 -4.61 39.90 -13.45
N ARG A 368 -3.33 40.17 -13.80
CA ARG A 368 -2.96 40.66 -15.13
C ARG A 368 -2.74 39.56 -16.16
N LYS A 369 -2.35 38.37 -15.73
CA LYS A 369 -2.06 37.18 -16.57
C LYS A 369 -0.94 37.41 -17.60
N TRP A 370 -0.09 38.44 -17.43
CA TRP A 370 1.09 38.69 -18.24
C TRP A 370 2.24 39.29 -17.43
N SER A 371 3.43 39.23 -18.00
CA SER A 371 4.66 39.91 -17.53
C SER A 371 5.38 40.53 -18.70
N GLY A 372 6.25 41.51 -18.44
CA GLY A 372 6.96 42.19 -19.54
C GLY A 372 8.02 43.16 -19.05
N ALA A 373 8.78 43.72 -20.04
CA ALA A 373 9.83 44.68 -19.78
C ALA A 373 9.87 45.73 -20.90
N TYR A 374 10.32 46.96 -20.56
CA TYR A 374 10.58 48.04 -21.48
C TYR A 374 12.11 48.16 -21.67
N PHE A 375 12.54 48.11 -22.94
CA PHE A 375 13.94 48.06 -23.32
C PHE A 375 14.43 49.35 -24.03
N GLY A 376 13.89 50.49 -23.67
CA GLY A 376 14.25 51.78 -24.23
C GLY A 376 13.90 51.94 -25.71
N GLU A 377 14.87 52.18 -26.60
CA GLU A 377 14.64 52.34 -28.03
C GLU A 377 14.03 51.10 -28.72
N ARG A 378 14.09 49.92 -28.11
CA ARG A 378 13.54 48.66 -28.63
C ARG A 378 12.08 48.44 -28.23
N GLY A 379 11.54 49.34 -27.40
CA GLY A 379 10.13 49.30 -26.99
C GLY A 379 9.84 48.36 -25.84
N THR A 380 8.56 48.07 -25.66
CA THR A 380 8.01 47.19 -24.62
C THR A 380 7.70 45.82 -25.22
N TYR A 381 8.20 44.78 -24.60
CA TYR A 381 7.82 43.40 -24.89
C TYR A 381 7.08 42.77 -23.68
N VAL A 382 5.99 42.08 -23.99
CA VAL A 382 5.20 41.38 -22.96
C VAL A 382 4.88 39.96 -23.41
N MET A 383 4.81 39.05 -22.45
CA MET A 383 4.35 37.68 -22.70
C MET A 383 3.26 37.30 -21.69
N GLY A 384 2.24 36.60 -22.17
CA GLY A 384 1.14 36.15 -21.29
C GLY A 384 -0.09 35.71 -22.04
N ALA A 385 -1.23 35.71 -21.38
CA ALA A 385 -2.49 35.33 -21.97
C ALA A 385 -2.96 36.40 -22.97
N GLY A 386 -3.22 35.99 -24.19
CA GLY A 386 -3.52 36.89 -25.30
C GLY A 386 -4.76 37.74 -25.06
N GLU A 387 -5.78 37.20 -24.44
CA GLU A 387 -7.03 37.91 -24.08
C GLU A 387 -6.79 39.04 -23.07
N PHE A 388 -5.78 38.93 -22.19
CA PHE A 388 -5.42 39.97 -21.23
C PHE A 388 -4.48 41.03 -21.83
N ILE A 389 -3.72 40.66 -22.86
CA ILE A 389 -2.80 41.59 -23.55
C ILE A 389 -3.54 42.42 -24.60
N LEU A 390 -4.39 41.80 -25.44
CA LEU A 390 -5.04 42.45 -26.59
C LEU A 390 -6.48 42.87 -26.32
N GLY A 391 -7.10 42.35 -25.22
CA GLY A 391 -8.52 42.64 -24.94
C GLY A 391 -9.43 42.23 -26.08
N GLU A 392 -10.28 43.14 -26.54
CA GLU A 392 -11.25 42.89 -27.64
C GLU A 392 -10.58 42.52 -28.97
N ARG A 393 -9.35 42.99 -29.21
CA ARG A 393 -8.55 42.70 -30.44
C ARG A 393 -8.12 41.24 -30.51
N PHE A 394 -8.14 40.51 -29.44
CA PHE A 394 -7.81 39.09 -29.40
C PHE A 394 -8.78 38.22 -30.22
N GLY A 395 -10.00 38.71 -30.49
CA GLY A 395 -11.00 37.98 -31.27
C GLY A 395 -10.51 37.44 -32.62
N ALA A 396 -9.62 38.19 -33.30
CA ALA A 396 -9.03 37.80 -34.60
C ALA A 396 -8.03 36.62 -34.49
N LEU A 397 -7.48 36.38 -33.30
CA LEU A 397 -6.47 35.33 -33.05
C LEU A 397 -7.08 34.13 -32.30
N ARG A 398 -8.33 34.22 -31.89
CA ARG A 398 -8.98 33.21 -31.05
C ARG A 398 -9.03 31.84 -31.72
N GLU A 399 -9.36 31.79 -33.01
CA GLU A 399 -9.49 30.53 -33.76
C GLU A 399 -8.16 29.74 -33.74
N HIS A 400 -7.02 30.42 -33.94
CA HIS A 400 -5.69 29.80 -33.90
C HIS A 400 -5.36 29.32 -32.51
N THR A 401 -5.64 30.09 -31.46
CA THR A 401 -5.37 29.69 -30.08
C THR A 401 -6.24 28.54 -29.62
N GLU A 402 -7.49 28.45 -30.06
CA GLU A 402 -8.41 27.34 -29.82
C GLU A 402 -7.91 26.04 -30.48
N GLU A 403 -7.36 26.14 -31.71
CA GLU A 403 -6.76 25.00 -32.42
C GLU A 403 -5.57 24.41 -31.61
N TYR A 404 -4.64 25.24 -31.13
CA TYR A 404 -3.50 24.80 -30.30
C TYR A 404 -3.97 24.30 -28.94
N ALA A 405 -4.92 24.98 -28.32
CA ALA A 405 -5.51 24.51 -27.04
C ALA A 405 -6.21 23.16 -27.19
N ALA A 406 -6.86 22.90 -28.35
CA ALA A 406 -7.44 21.61 -28.68
C ALA A 406 -6.39 20.50 -28.83
N ARG A 407 -5.14 20.84 -29.16
CA ARG A 407 -4.00 19.89 -29.16
C ARG A 407 -3.43 19.64 -27.75
N GLY A 408 -3.94 20.32 -26.72
CA GLY A 408 -3.47 20.22 -25.33
C GLY A 408 -2.32 21.16 -24.99
N GLU A 409 -2.06 22.15 -25.84
CA GLU A 409 -0.99 23.11 -25.64
C GLU A 409 -1.51 24.37 -24.94
N ARG A 410 -0.71 24.92 -24.06
CA ARG A 410 -0.95 26.23 -23.46
C ARG A 410 -0.34 27.27 -24.37
N VAL A 411 -1.15 28.22 -24.82
CA VAL A 411 -0.71 29.28 -25.74
C VAL A 411 -0.42 30.55 -24.95
N LEU A 412 0.83 31.04 -25.04
CA LEU A 412 1.18 32.39 -24.62
C LEU A 412 1.36 33.26 -25.85
N LEU A 413 0.96 34.52 -25.72
CA LEU A 413 1.20 35.54 -26.72
C LEU A 413 2.45 36.34 -26.34
N LEU A 414 3.38 36.49 -27.28
CA LEU A 414 4.39 37.54 -27.28
C LEU A 414 3.86 38.74 -28.02
N ALA A 415 3.90 39.94 -27.41
CA ALA A 415 3.45 41.19 -28.03
C ALA A 415 4.46 42.32 -27.81
N HIS A 416 4.46 43.28 -28.70
CA HIS A 416 5.41 44.41 -28.76
C HIS A 416 4.67 45.74 -28.90
N SER A 417 5.26 46.78 -28.31
CA SER A 417 4.92 48.19 -28.55
C SER A 417 6.19 49.05 -28.56
N ALA A 418 6.27 50.04 -29.41
CA ALA A 418 7.35 51.01 -29.43
C ALA A 418 7.38 51.95 -28.20
N LYS A 419 6.27 52.04 -27.46
CA LYS A 419 6.08 52.93 -26.30
C LYS A 419 6.40 52.25 -24.97
N PRO A 420 6.78 53.03 -23.94
CA PRO A 420 6.92 52.52 -22.56
C PRO A 420 5.57 52.14 -21.97
N PHE A 421 5.58 51.38 -20.84
CA PHE A 421 4.41 51.16 -20.05
C PHE A 421 3.74 52.47 -19.63
N LEU A 422 2.41 52.50 -19.61
CA LEU A 422 1.61 53.61 -19.12
C LEU A 422 1.73 53.75 -17.58
N GLU A 423 1.18 54.85 -17.05
CA GLU A 423 1.05 55.01 -15.59
C GLU A 423 0.36 53.82 -14.97
N ASN A 424 0.72 53.44 -13.75
CA ASN A 424 0.28 52.22 -13.06
C ASN A 424 0.67 50.89 -13.72
N LYS A 425 1.74 50.86 -14.55
CA LYS A 425 2.22 49.65 -15.22
C LYS A 425 1.18 49.01 -16.16
N ALA A 426 0.29 49.83 -16.76
CA ALA A 426 -0.65 49.37 -17.77
C ALA A 426 0.02 49.26 -19.13
N LEU A 427 -0.56 48.45 -20.01
CA LEU A 427 -0.07 48.22 -21.37
C LEU A 427 -0.27 49.46 -22.25
N PRO A 428 0.65 49.74 -23.20
CA PRO A 428 0.45 50.76 -24.23
C PRO A 428 -0.74 50.39 -25.15
N ASP A 429 -1.45 51.41 -25.63
CA ASP A 429 -2.61 51.21 -26.52
C ASP A 429 -2.27 50.62 -27.89
N ASP A 430 -1.02 50.82 -28.34
CA ASP A 430 -0.48 50.38 -29.63
C ASP A 430 0.25 49.02 -29.56
N ILE A 431 -0.01 48.23 -28.55
CA ILE A 431 0.59 46.92 -28.43
C ILE A 431 0.12 45.98 -29.54
N GLU A 432 1.05 45.36 -30.26
CA GLU A 432 0.78 44.44 -31.38
C GLU A 432 1.27 43.02 -31.08
N PRO A 433 0.57 41.99 -31.57
CA PRO A 433 0.97 40.61 -31.40
C PRO A 433 2.12 40.27 -32.33
N VAL A 434 3.13 39.56 -31.82
CA VAL A 434 4.33 39.10 -32.55
C VAL A 434 4.21 37.62 -32.89
N GLY A 435 3.82 36.79 -31.94
CA GLY A 435 3.72 35.36 -32.15
C GLY A 435 3.25 34.62 -30.92
N PHE A 436 2.99 33.31 -31.08
CA PHE A 436 2.60 32.41 -30.00
C PHE A 436 3.76 31.57 -29.53
N ILE A 437 3.83 31.34 -28.23
CA ILE A 437 4.71 30.41 -27.58
C ILE A 437 3.83 29.22 -27.14
N LEU A 438 4.05 28.06 -27.75
CA LEU A 438 3.31 26.84 -27.45
C LEU A 438 4.02 26.07 -26.37
N ILE A 439 3.33 25.82 -25.28
CA ILE A 439 3.87 25.19 -24.08
C ILE A 439 3.03 23.98 -23.73
N SER A 440 3.67 22.84 -23.48
CA SER A 440 3.00 21.64 -23.01
C SER A 440 3.58 21.13 -21.68
N ASP A 441 2.81 20.27 -21.03
CA ASP A 441 3.32 19.50 -19.87
C ASP A 441 4.34 18.47 -20.36
N LYS A 442 5.51 18.45 -19.76
CA LYS A 442 6.56 17.49 -20.09
C LYS A 442 6.17 16.08 -19.65
N ILE A 443 5.89 15.23 -20.63
CA ILE A 443 5.58 13.81 -20.39
C ILE A 443 6.85 13.08 -19.96
N ARG A 444 6.75 12.23 -18.92
CA ARG A 444 7.89 11.40 -18.50
C ARG A 444 8.28 10.44 -19.59
N THR A 445 9.56 10.29 -19.86
CA THR A 445 10.09 9.39 -20.90
C THR A 445 9.70 7.93 -20.68
N GLU A 446 9.52 7.54 -19.42
CA GLU A 446 9.19 6.17 -19.00
C GLU A 446 7.67 5.89 -18.95
N ALA A 447 6.84 6.93 -19.02
CA ALA A 447 5.38 6.76 -18.88
C ALA A 447 4.79 5.82 -19.95
N PRO A 448 5.14 5.91 -21.25
CA PRO A 448 4.58 5.01 -22.26
C PRO A 448 4.87 3.53 -22.00
N GLN A 449 6.09 3.21 -21.55
CA GLN A 449 6.47 1.83 -21.24
C GLN A 449 5.73 1.31 -20.00
N THR A 450 5.58 2.16 -18.99
CA THR A 450 4.89 1.81 -17.74
C THR A 450 3.39 1.59 -17.97
N LEU A 451 2.73 2.48 -18.72
CA LEU A 451 1.31 2.33 -19.06
C LEU A 451 1.06 1.07 -19.89
N ARG A 452 1.91 0.79 -20.89
CA ARG A 452 1.85 -0.45 -21.67
C ARG A 452 1.98 -1.68 -20.79
N TYR A 453 2.95 -1.70 -19.86
CA TYR A 453 3.10 -2.80 -18.91
C TYR A 453 1.82 -3.09 -18.14
N PHE A 454 1.16 -2.07 -17.58
CA PHE A 454 -0.09 -2.27 -16.85
C PHE A 454 -1.23 -2.76 -17.74
N ALA A 455 -1.36 -2.23 -18.95
CA ALA A 455 -2.35 -2.67 -19.91
C ALA A 455 -2.15 -4.15 -20.32
N GLU A 456 -0.91 -4.57 -20.59
CA GLU A 456 -0.55 -5.98 -20.87
C GLU A 456 -0.82 -6.89 -19.68
N GLN A 457 -0.74 -6.36 -18.46
CA GLN A 457 -1.11 -7.08 -17.24
C GLN A 457 -2.63 -7.14 -17.01
N GLY A 458 -3.45 -6.56 -17.90
CA GLY A 458 -4.90 -6.53 -17.82
C GLY A 458 -5.41 -5.63 -16.69
N VAL A 459 -4.66 -4.59 -16.37
CA VAL A 459 -5.08 -3.50 -15.46
C VAL A 459 -5.76 -2.43 -16.30
N THR A 460 -6.98 -2.06 -15.92
CA THR A 460 -7.70 -0.94 -16.55
C THR A 460 -7.08 0.37 -16.07
N LEU A 461 -6.67 1.21 -16.99
CA LEU A 461 -6.06 2.51 -16.70
C LEU A 461 -7.10 3.63 -16.84
N LYS A 462 -7.16 4.51 -15.84
CA LYS A 462 -8.02 5.68 -15.81
C LYS A 462 -7.17 6.90 -15.48
N VAL A 463 -7.34 8.00 -16.23
CA VAL A 463 -6.68 9.28 -15.92
C VAL A 463 -7.71 10.25 -15.37
N ILE A 464 -7.44 10.84 -14.21
CA ILE A 464 -8.38 11.69 -13.47
C ILE A 464 -7.66 12.98 -13.10
N SER A 465 -7.99 14.09 -13.76
CA SER A 465 -7.30 15.38 -13.60
C SER A 465 -8.26 16.54 -13.38
N GLY A 466 -7.79 17.59 -12.71
CA GLY A 466 -8.50 18.88 -12.61
C GLY A 466 -8.45 19.72 -13.89
N ASP A 467 -7.58 19.38 -14.85
CA ASP A 467 -7.40 20.13 -16.09
C ASP A 467 -8.53 19.86 -17.10
N ASN A 468 -8.53 20.63 -18.19
CA ASN A 468 -9.50 20.47 -19.28
C ASN A 468 -9.47 19.03 -19.84
N ALA A 469 -10.63 18.43 -20.06
CA ALA A 469 -10.77 17.03 -20.48
C ALA A 469 -10.08 16.73 -21.83
N VAL A 470 -10.14 17.63 -22.78
CA VAL A 470 -9.47 17.50 -24.11
C VAL A 470 -7.95 17.50 -23.95
N THR A 471 -7.42 18.45 -23.15
CA THR A 471 -5.98 18.52 -22.85
C THR A 471 -5.48 17.24 -22.17
N VAL A 472 -6.22 16.73 -21.19
CA VAL A 472 -5.87 15.48 -20.49
C VAL A 472 -5.91 14.29 -21.43
N SER A 473 -6.92 14.21 -22.32
CA SER A 473 -7.03 13.17 -23.34
C SER A 473 -5.82 13.18 -24.30
N ASN A 474 -5.43 14.36 -24.79
CA ASN A 474 -4.30 14.48 -25.70
C ASN A 474 -2.97 14.07 -25.04
N ILE A 475 -2.74 14.47 -23.80
CA ILE A 475 -1.55 14.06 -23.03
C ILE A 475 -1.58 12.54 -22.79
N ALA A 476 -2.72 11.98 -22.45
CA ALA A 476 -2.89 10.56 -22.24
C ALA A 476 -2.65 9.74 -23.53
N GLN A 477 -3.10 10.26 -24.70
CA GLN A 477 -2.82 9.67 -26.01
C GLN A 477 -1.33 9.73 -26.36
N LYS A 478 -0.69 10.89 -26.19
CA LYS A 478 0.76 11.05 -26.39
C LYS A 478 1.56 10.11 -25.46
N ALA A 479 1.06 9.85 -24.25
CA ALA A 479 1.64 8.90 -23.30
C ALA A 479 1.31 7.43 -23.62
N GLY A 480 0.47 7.14 -24.63
CA GLY A 480 0.12 5.77 -25.04
C GLY A 480 -0.89 5.08 -24.15
N LEU A 481 -1.80 5.82 -23.50
CA LEU A 481 -2.90 5.25 -22.73
C LEU A 481 -3.92 4.60 -23.67
N PRO A 482 -4.32 3.32 -23.46
CA PRO A 482 -5.40 2.70 -24.22
C PRO A 482 -6.73 3.44 -24.06
N HIS A 483 -7.44 3.66 -25.14
CA HIS A 483 -8.75 4.32 -25.18
C HIS A 483 -8.76 5.73 -24.57
N ALA A 484 -7.66 6.47 -24.71
CA ALA A 484 -7.56 7.83 -24.21
C ALA A 484 -8.48 8.82 -24.93
N GLU A 485 -8.94 8.48 -26.15
CA GLU A 485 -9.97 9.20 -26.91
C GLU A 485 -11.34 9.21 -26.22
N ASN A 486 -11.60 8.22 -25.33
CA ASN A 486 -12.82 8.15 -24.55
C ASN A 486 -12.70 9.02 -23.29
N TYR A 487 -12.99 10.30 -23.42
CA TYR A 487 -12.90 11.24 -22.30
C TYR A 487 -14.26 11.80 -21.88
N CYS A 488 -14.35 12.26 -20.66
CA CYS A 488 -15.52 12.91 -20.07
C CYS A 488 -15.12 14.19 -19.34
N ASP A 489 -15.91 15.25 -19.53
CA ASP A 489 -15.83 16.46 -18.73
C ASP A 489 -16.64 16.25 -17.44
N ALA A 490 -15.99 16.21 -16.29
CA ALA A 490 -16.63 15.92 -15.02
C ALA A 490 -17.60 17.01 -14.55
N THR A 491 -17.57 18.21 -15.15
CA THR A 491 -18.56 19.26 -14.86
C THR A 491 -19.98 18.89 -15.31
N THR A 492 -20.11 17.91 -16.21
CA THR A 492 -21.41 17.39 -16.68
C THR A 492 -22.01 16.33 -15.76
N LEU A 493 -21.25 15.86 -14.75
CA LEU A 493 -21.67 14.80 -13.84
C LEU A 493 -22.15 15.41 -12.53
N HIS A 494 -23.44 15.32 -12.23
CA HIS A 494 -24.08 15.96 -11.08
C HIS A 494 -24.53 14.95 -10.00
N THR A 495 -24.85 13.71 -10.38
CA THR A 495 -25.34 12.68 -9.46
C THR A 495 -24.32 11.56 -9.25
N ASP A 496 -24.44 10.81 -8.13
CA ASP A 496 -23.58 9.67 -7.84
C ASP A 496 -23.79 8.53 -8.84
N GLU A 497 -25.00 8.38 -9.40
CA GLU A 497 -25.32 7.41 -10.43
C GLU A 497 -24.64 7.75 -11.77
N GLU A 498 -24.63 9.04 -12.16
CA GLU A 498 -23.90 9.49 -13.35
C GLU A 498 -22.39 9.27 -13.21
N ILE A 499 -21.83 9.58 -12.03
CA ILE A 499 -20.42 9.34 -11.73
C ILE A 499 -20.10 7.83 -11.81
N ALA A 500 -20.95 6.97 -11.24
CA ALA A 500 -20.76 5.52 -11.28
C ALA A 500 -20.88 4.94 -12.69
N GLY A 501 -21.76 5.48 -13.52
CA GLY A 501 -21.89 5.09 -14.93
C GLY A 501 -20.72 5.57 -15.78
N ALA A 502 -20.30 6.82 -15.60
CA ALA A 502 -19.22 7.43 -16.35
C ALA A 502 -17.87 6.75 -16.08
N ILE A 503 -17.55 6.39 -14.80
CA ILE A 503 -16.25 5.80 -14.47
C ILE A 503 -16.02 4.43 -15.13
N GLU A 504 -17.06 3.68 -15.43
CA GLU A 504 -16.98 2.43 -16.19
C GLU A 504 -16.73 2.68 -17.69
N GLN A 505 -17.39 3.69 -18.24
CA GLN A 505 -17.44 3.94 -19.68
C GLN A 505 -16.21 4.67 -20.20
N TYR A 506 -15.74 5.70 -19.49
CA TYR A 506 -14.67 6.59 -19.96
C TYR A 506 -13.32 6.23 -19.35
N SER A 507 -12.22 6.50 -20.10
CA SER A 507 -10.85 6.27 -19.66
C SER A 507 -10.18 7.53 -19.09
N VAL A 508 -10.63 8.71 -19.52
CA VAL A 508 -10.05 10.00 -19.16
C VAL A 508 -11.13 10.94 -18.62
N PHE A 509 -10.81 11.62 -17.52
CA PHE A 509 -11.69 12.58 -16.87
C PHE A 509 -10.96 13.89 -16.65
N GLY A 510 -11.55 14.99 -17.12
CA GLY A 510 -11.04 16.33 -16.91
C GLY A 510 -11.99 17.19 -16.08
N ARG A 511 -11.50 18.32 -15.58
CA ARG A 511 -12.19 19.28 -14.68
C ARG A 511 -12.79 18.62 -13.45
N VAL A 512 -12.09 17.60 -12.93
CA VAL A 512 -12.53 16.81 -11.79
C VAL A 512 -12.24 17.54 -10.49
N THR A 513 -13.24 17.70 -9.65
CA THR A 513 -13.10 18.23 -8.29
C THR A 513 -12.55 17.16 -7.33
N PRO A 514 -11.93 17.55 -6.20
CA PRO A 514 -11.45 16.59 -5.19
C PRO A 514 -12.55 15.63 -4.68
N GLN A 515 -13.79 16.11 -4.56
CA GLN A 515 -14.95 15.30 -4.17
C GLN A 515 -15.31 14.27 -5.22
N GLN A 516 -15.28 14.67 -6.50
CA GLN A 516 -15.55 13.74 -7.59
C GLN A 516 -14.43 12.68 -7.70
N LYS A 517 -13.13 13.05 -7.47
CA LYS A 517 -12.03 12.05 -7.39
C LYS A 517 -12.33 10.98 -6.35
N LEU A 518 -12.78 11.38 -5.15
CA LEU A 518 -13.20 10.46 -4.10
C LEU A 518 -14.33 9.54 -4.57
N LYS A 519 -15.39 10.12 -5.16
CA LYS A 519 -16.57 9.36 -5.61
C LYS A 519 -16.24 8.38 -6.73
N PHE A 520 -15.35 8.72 -7.67
CA PHE A 520 -14.86 7.80 -8.70
C PHE A 520 -14.21 6.57 -8.09
N VAL A 521 -13.32 6.76 -7.12
CA VAL A 521 -12.67 5.63 -6.42
C VAL A 521 -13.71 4.78 -5.66
N GLN A 522 -14.66 5.42 -4.98
CA GLN A 522 -15.73 4.71 -4.27
C GLN A 522 -16.61 3.90 -5.22
N ALA A 523 -17.01 4.48 -6.36
CA ALA A 523 -17.82 3.79 -7.35
C ALA A 523 -17.13 2.55 -7.92
N LEU A 524 -15.85 2.64 -8.28
CA LEU A 524 -15.06 1.49 -8.73
C LEU A 524 -15.00 0.38 -7.66
N LYS A 525 -14.75 0.73 -6.40
CA LYS A 525 -14.74 -0.23 -5.28
C LYS A 525 -16.12 -0.87 -5.06
N ASP A 526 -17.18 -0.10 -5.19
CA ASP A 526 -18.57 -0.59 -5.09
C ASP A 526 -18.93 -1.56 -6.22
N HIS A 527 -18.37 -1.38 -7.41
CA HIS A 527 -18.45 -2.35 -8.52
C HIS A 527 -17.57 -3.58 -8.30
N GLY A 528 -16.74 -3.59 -7.27
CA GLY A 528 -15.95 -4.76 -6.85
C GLY A 528 -14.53 -4.77 -7.39
N HIS A 529 -14.07 -3.65 -7.93
CA HIS A 529 -12.69 -3.48 -8.35
C HIS A 529 -11.73 -3.28 -7.17
N THR A 530 -10.50 -3.70 -7.36
CA THR A 530 -9.37 -3.36 -6.47
C THR A 530 -8.63 -2.18 -7.07
N VAL A 531 -8.78 -1.02 -6.43
CA VAL A 531 -8.37 0.26 -6.99
C VAL A 531 -7.05 0.73 -6.42
N ALA A 532 -6.09 1.01 -7.30
CA ALA A 532 -4.94 1.84 -6.96
C ALA A 532 -5.14 3.27 -7.43
N MET A 533 -4.65 4.24 -6.66
CA MET A 533 -4.68 5.67 -6.99
C MET A 533 -3.30 6.27 -6.83
N THR A 534 -2.85 7.00 -7.86
CA THR A 534 -1.66 7.85 -7.77
C THR A 534 -2.09 9.30 -7.62
N GLY A 535 -1.34 10.08 -6.88
CA GLY A 535 -1.55 11.52 -6.76
C GLY A 535 -0.37 12.20 -6.08
N ASP A 536 -0.17 13.48 -6.38
CA ASP A 536 0.91 14.30 -5.83
C ASP A 536 0.40 15.58 -5.16
N GLY A 537 -0.86 15.95 -5.41
CA GLY A 537 -1.48 17.17 -4.92
C GLY A 537 -2.30 16.99 -3.64
N VAL A 538 -2.61 18.12 -3.00
CA VAL A 538 -3.57 18.17 -1.87
C VAL A 538 -4.97 17.73 -2.32
N ASN A 539 -5.32 18.00 -3.58
CA ASN A 539 -6.61 17.64 -4.16
C ASN A 539 -6.85 16.13 -4.28
N ASP A 540 -5.79 15.32 -4.20
CA ASP A 540 -5.85 13.87 -4.32
C ASP A 540 -6.02 13.15 -2.97
N VAL A 541 -5.81 13.86 -1.87
CA VAL A 541 -5.74 13.28 -0.51
C VAL A 541 -6.96 12.42 -0.17
N LEU A 542 -8.17 12.88 -0.50
CA LEU A 542 -9.40 12.12 -0.22
C LEU A 542 -9.48 10.83 -1.03
N ALA A 543 -9.14 10.88 -2.33
CA ALA A 543 -9.12 9.73 -3.21
C ALA A 543 -7.99 8.74 -2.84
N LEU A 544 -6.79 9.24 -2.49
CA LEU A 544 -5.67 8.43 -2.00
C LEU A 544 -6.04 7.68 -0.70
N LYS A 545 -6.75 8.34 0.21
CA LYS A 545 -7.19 7.73 1.47
C LYS A 545 -8.23 6.64 1.25
N GLU A 546 -9.09 6.78 0.25
CA GLU A 546 -10.15 5.82 -0.07
C GLU A 546 -9.63 4.61 -0.85
N ALA A 547 -8.65 4.77 -1.72
CA ALA A 547 -8.11 3.70 -2.56
C ALA A 547 -7.60 2.50 -1.75
N ASP A 548 -7.63 1.30 -2.34
CA ASP A 548 -7.10 0.07 -1.73
C ASP A 548 -5.57 0.10 -1.66
N CYS A 549 -4.93 0.77 -2.62
CA CYS A 549 -3.52 1.08 -2.61
C CYS A 549 -3.28 2.50 -3.12
N SER A 550 -2.70 3.35 -2.30
CA SER A 550 -2.38 4.73 -2.65
C SER A 550 -0.87 4.93 -2.81
N ILE A 551 -0.51 5.70 -3.84
CA ILE A 551 0.88 5.92 -4.25
C ILE A 551 1.11 7.41 -4.42
N ALA A 552 2.11 7.96 -3.73
CA ALA A 552 2.53 9.35 -3.88
C ALA A 552 3.94 9.44 -4.46
N MET A 553 4.22 10.57 -5.12
CA MET A 553 5.55 10.95 -5.53
C MET A 553 6.26 11.71 -4.40
N ALA A 554 7.58 11.54 -4.25
CA ALA A 554 8.33 12.28 -3.24
C ALA A 554 8.35 13.79 -3.52
N SER A 555 8.24 14.20 -4.80
CA SER A 555 8.09 15.61 -5.21
C SER A 555 6.71 16.18 -4.92
N GLY A 556 5.72 15.35 -4.60
CA GLY A 556 4.37 15.77 -4.30
C GLY A 556 4.23 16.45 -2.94
N SER A 557 3.01 16.92 -2.64
CA SER A 557 2.69 17.58 -1.38
C SER A 557 2.91 16.68 -0.17
N ASP A 558 3.23 17.27 0.98
CA ASP A 558 3.33 16.55 2.26
C ASP A 558 2.02 15.82 2.59
N ALA A 559 0.90 16.40 2.21
CA ALA A 559 -0.42 15.83 2.34
C ALA A 559 -0.57 14.48 1.64
N ALA A 560 -0.25 14.45 0.35
CA ALA A 560 -0.35 13.24 -0.46
C ALA A 560 0.61 12.16 0.08
N ARG A 561 1.85 12.56 0.44
CA ARG A 561 2.83 11.62 1.01
C ARG A 561 2.39 11.02 2.34
N THR A 562 1.80 11.81 3.22
CA THR A 562 1.40 11.34 4.57
C THR A 562 0.27 10.32 4.53
N VAL A 563 -0.68 10.45 3.59
CA VAL A 563 -1.85 9.56 3.51
C VAL A 563 -1.63 8.33 2.64
N SER A 564 -0.56 8.33 1.83
CA SER A 564 -0.31 7.26 0.87
C SER A 564 0.31 6.02 1.51
N ASN A 565 -0.03 4.84 0.99
CA ASN A 565 0.56 3.58 1.43
C ASN A 565 1.99 3.39 0.91
N LEU A 566 2.30 3.95 -0.26
CA LEU A 566 3.59 3.88 -0.93
C LEU A 566 4.05 5.29 -1.32
N VAL A 567 5.34 5.57 -1.18
CA VAL A 567 5.96 6.80 -1.67
C VAL A 567 7.14 6.44 -2.57
N LEU A 568 7.12 6.92 -3.82
CA LEU A 568 8.22 6.77 -4.77
C LEU A 568 9.25 7.86 -4.52
N LEU A 569 10.36 7.50 -3.86
CA LEU A 569 11.37 8.46 -3.36
C LEU A 569 12.16 9.17 -4.47
N ASP A 570 12.23 8.58 -5.65
CA ASP A 570 12.83 9.18 -6.85
C ASP A 570 11.79 9.90 -7.73
N SER A 571 10.55 9.95 -7.28
CA SER A 571 9.42 10.47 -8.04
C SER A 571 9.30 9.84 -9.45
N ASN A 572 9.80 8.62 -9.62
CA ASN A 572 9.81 7.92 -10.89
C ASN A 572 8.70 6.86 -10.97
N PHE A 573 7.72 7.12 -11.85
CA PHE A 573 6.61 6.21 -12.11
C PHE A 573 7.05 4.84 -12.67
N ALA A 574 8.22 4.75 -13.32
CA ALA A 574 8.79 3.50 -13.81
C ALA A 574 9.14 2.47 -12.72
N SER A 575 9.19 2.89 -11.45
CA SER A 575 9.37 1.97 -10.32
C SER A 575 8.13 1.10 -10.03
N MET A 576 6.94 1.51 -10.47
CA MET A 576 5.67 0.84 -10.22
C MET A 576 5.60 -0.62 -10.70
N PRO A 577 6.04 -0.97 -11.93
CA PRO A 577 6.08 -2.37 -12.36
C PRO A 577 6.87 -3.27 -11.41
N GLN A 578 7.95 -2.78 -10.80
CA GLN A 578 8.75 -3.57 -9.87
C GLN A 578 8.01 -3.78 -8.54
N VAL A 579 7.24 -2.79 -8.08
CA VAL A 579 6.41 -2.90 -6.88
C VAL A 579 5.32 -3.96 -7.09
N VAL A 580 4.64 -3.96 -8.25
CA VAL A 580 3.63 -4.98 -8.60
C VAL A 580 4.25 -6.38 -8.66
N LYS A 581 5.41 -6.53 -9.32
CA LYS A 581 6.12 -7.82 -9.40
C LYS A 581 6.49 -8.35 -8.02
N GLU A 582 6.96 -7.48 -7.12
CA GLU A 582 7.32 -7.86 -5.75
C GLU A 582 6.07 -8.26 -4.94
N GLY A 583 4.96 -7.55 -5.08
CA GLY A 583 3.68 -7.93 -4.47
C GLY A 583 3.19 -9.30 -4.95
N ARG A 584 3.20 -9.56 -6.27
CA ARG A 584 2.84 -10.86 -6.86
C ARG A 584 3.74 -11.97 -6.36
N ARG A 585 5.05 -11.74 -6.32
CA ARG A 585 6.01 -12.68 -5.75
C ARG A 585 5.66 -13.05 -4.32
N SER A 586 5.37 -12.05 -3.49
CA SER A 586 5.05 -12.26 -2.09
C SER A 586 3.80 -13.13 -1.91
N ILE A 587 2.72 -12.83 -2.65
CA ILE A 587 1.47 -13.58 -2.56
C ILE A 587 1.62 -15.01 -3.10
N ASN A 588 2.21 -15.17 -4.30
CA ASN A 588 2.38 -16.49 -4.91
C ASN A 588 3.24 -17.42 -4.06
N ASN A 589 4.33 -16.88 -3.50
CA ASN A 589 5.21 -17.67 -2.64
C ASN A 589 4.53 -17.99 -1.31
N LEU A 590 3.77 -17.05 -0.75
CA LEU A 590 3.02 -17.31 0.46
C LEU A 590 1.93 -18.37 0.24
N GLN A 591 1.23 -18.37 -0.91
CA GLN A 591 0.27 -19.41 -1.27
C GLN A 591 0.91 -20.79 -1.38
N ARG A 592 2.10 -20.89 -2.01
CA ARG A 592 2.86 -22.15 -2.09
C ARG A 592 3.21 -22.67 -0.69
N SER A 593 3.78 -21.83 0.13
CA SER A 593 4.19 -22.18 1.48
C SER A 593 3.01 -22.51 2.39
N ALA A 594 1.94 -21.71 2.35
CA ALA A 594 0.72 -21.95 3.09
C ALA A 594 0.08 -23.30 2.73
N SER A 595 0.20 -23.75 1.47
CA SER A 595 -0.32 -25.05 1.04
C SER A 595 0.39 -26.21 1.74
N LEU A 596 1.70 -26.11 2.00
CA LEU A 596 2.46 -27.12 2.74
C LEU A 596 2.05 -27.17 4.21
N PHE A 597 1.89 -26.00 4.85
CA PHE A 597 1.45 -25.95 6.25
C PHE A 597 0.02 -26.45 6.41
N LEU A 598 -0.89 -26.01 5.51
CA LEU A 598 -2.30 -26.32 5.65
C LEU A 598 -2.61 -27.80 5.38
N GLN A 599 -1.83 -28.47 4.50
CA GLN A 599 -1.91 -29.91 4.31
C GLN A 599 -1.78 -30.64 5.67
N LYS A 600 -0.70 -30.34 6.45
CA LYS A 600 -0.47 -30.93 7.77
C LYS A 600 -1.61 -30.65 8.72
N THR A 601 -2.02 -29.40 8.81
CA THR A 601 -3.10 -28.95 9.68
C THR A 601 -4.41 -29.69 9.38
N ILE A 602 -4.79 -29.82 8.11
CA ILE A 602 -6.03 -30.50 7.70
C ILE A 602 -5.97 -31.97 8.07
N TYR A 603 -4.92 -32.72 7.66
CA TYR A 603 -4.91 -34.14 7.93
C TYR A 603 -4.80 -34.43 9.43
N SER A 604 -4.02 -33.65 10.19
CA SER A 604 -3.90 -33.86 11.63
C SER A 604 -5.18 -33.53 12.39
N THR A 605 -5.92 -32.47 11.97
CA THR A 605 -7.20 -32.13 12.57
C THR A 605 -8.23 -33.23 12.31
N VAL A 606 -8.35 -33.70 11.07
CA VAL A 606 -9.31 -34.73 10.71
C VAL A 606 -8.93 -36.07 11.38
N LEU A 607 -7.67 -36.47 11.36
CA LEU A 607 -7.22 -37.68 12.09
C LEU A 607 -7.43 -37.54 13.59
N GLY A 608 -7.13 -36.38 14.20
CA GLY A 608 -7.39 -36.13 15.61
C GLY A 608 -8.85 -36.37 15.98
N VAL A 609 -9.78 -35.86 15.17
CA VAL A 609 -11.22 -36.11 15.37
C VAL A 609 -11.59 -37.55 15.14
N LEU A 610 -11.12 -38.19 14.08
CA LEU A 610 -11.43 -39.58 13.76
C LEU A 610 -10.90 -40.54 14.85
N PHE A 611 -9.69 -40.28 15.34
CA PHE A 611 -9.09 -41.11 16.40
C PHE A 611 -9.78 -40.96 17.78
N ILE A 612 -10.67 -40.00 18.00
CA ILE A 612 -11.56 -39.97 19.17
C ILE A 612 -12.52 -41.15 19.12
N PHE A 613 -13.01 -41.52 17.93
CA PHE A 613 -14.04 -42.55 17.72
C PHE A 613 -13.47 -43.96 17.41
N LEU A 614 -12.23 -44.03 16.92
CA LEU A 614 -11.56 -45.30 16.59
C LEU A 614 -11.00 -45.99 17.83
N SER A 615 -11.09 -47.31 17.95
CA SER A 615 -10.51 -48.12 18.99
C SER A 615 -9.01 -48.37 18.78
N ALA A 616 -8.24 -47.34 18.40
CA ALA A 616 -6.82 -47.37 18.15
C ALA A 616 -6.14 -46.12 18.71
N SER A 617 -4.89 -46.19 19.15
CA SER A 617 -4.12 -45.04 19.59
C SER A 617 -3.68 -44.23 18.39
N TYR A 618 -3.49 -42.91 18.58
CA TYR A 618 -3.01 -42.02 17.52
C TYR A 618 -1.60 -42.44 17.05
N PRO A 619 -1.36 -42.61 15.73
CA PRO A 619 -0.21 -43.35 15.23
C PRO A 619 1.10 -42.59 15.19
N PHE A 620 1.13 -41.30 15.57
CA PHE A 620 2.33 -40.45 15.51
C PHE A 620 2.79 -40.04 16.89
N GLU A 621 4.12 -39.90 17.02
CA GLU A 621 4.79 -39.20 18.11
C GLU A 621 5.20 -37.76 17.74
N PRO A 622 5.38 -36.83 18.71
CA PRO A 622 5.81 -35.47 18.44
C PRO A 622 7.12 -35.35 17.64
N ILE A 623 8.09 -36.23 17.94
CA ILE A 623 9.37 -36.28 17.22
C ILE A 623 9.21 -36.62 15.74
N GLN A 624 8.30 -37.55 15.40
CA GLN A 624 8.01 -37.94 14.03
C GLN A 624 7.35 -36.79 13.24
N LEU A 625 6.39 -36.08 13.85
CA LEU A 625 5.77 -34.91 13.23
C LEU A 625 6.75 -33.76 13.06
N THR A 626 7.70 -33.60 13.98
CA THR A 626 8.78 -32.63 13.85
C THR A 626 9.68 -32.96 12.68
N PHE A 627 10.06 -34.24 12.53
CA PHE A 627 10.87 -34.73 11.41
C PHE A 627 10.16 -34.53 10.06
N ILE A 628 8.88 -34.93 9.95
CA ILE A 628 8.05 -34.70 8.76
C ILE A 628 7.99 -33.21 8.45
N SER A 629 7.63 -32.38 9.46
CA SER A 629 7.47 -30.95 9.27
C SER A 629 8.74 -30.24 8.84
N SER A 630 9.88 -30.62 9.38
CA SER A 630 11.16 -29.98 9.03
C SER A 630 11.54 -30.23 7.56
N ILE A 631 11.39 -31.46 7.09
CA ILE A 631 11.83 -31.88 5.74
C ILE A 631 10.80 -31.53 4.67
N THR A 632 9.49 -31.75 4.93
CA THR A 632 8.48 -31.57 3.90
C THR A 632 7.81 -30.19 3.92
N ILE A 633 7.93 -29.42 5.01
CA ILE A 633 7.21 -28.13 5.18
C ILE A 633 8.17 -26.99 5.48
N GLY A 634 8.89 -27.04 6.60
CA GLY A 634 9.63 -25.89 7.14
C GLY A 634 10.73 -25.38 6.19
N ILE A 635 11.71 -26.21 5.90
CA ILE A 635 12.82 -25.87 5.00
C ILE A 635 12.33 -25.56 3.59
N PRO A 636 11.48 -26.40 2.94
CA PRO A 636 10.93 -26.08 1.62
C PRO A 636 10.15 -24.79 1.57
N SER A 637 9.28 -24.51 2.55
CA SER A 637 8.49 -23.29 2.61
C SER A 637 9.36 -22.05 2.67
N PHE A 638 10.41 -22.08 3.47
CA PHE A 638 11.32 -20.95 3.61
C PHE A 638 12.09 -20.67 2.31
N ILE A 639 12.61 -21.69 1.64
CA ILE A 639 13.36 -21.54 0.39
C ILE A 639 12.44 -21.06 -0.74
N LEU A 640 11.26 -21.67 -0.89
CA LEU A 640 10.28 -21.30 -1.90
C LEU A 640 9.72 -19.89 -1.69
N ALA A 641 9.66 -19.42 -0.44
CA ALA A 641 9.20 -18.06 -0.13
C ALA A 641 10.15 -16.97 -0.64
N LEU A 642 11.43 -17.27 -0.83
CA LEU A 642 12.43 -16.32 -1.31
C LEU A 642 12.59 -16.30 -2.82
N GLU A 643 11.98 -17.24 -3.54
CA GLU A 643 12.12 -17.41 -4.99
C GLU A 643 11.36 -16.33 -5.78
N PRO A 644 11.88 -15.87 -6.94
CA PRO A 644 11.12 -15.00 -7.85
C PRO A 644 9.90 -15.73 -8.42
N ASN A 645 8.72 -15.15 -8.30
CA ASN A 645 7.48 -15.63 -8.92
C ASN A 645 6.57 -14.44 -9.25
N ASN A 646 6.49 -14.07 -10.51
CA ASN A 646 5.78 -12.90 -10.99
C ASN A 646 4.44 -13.24 -11.68
N GLU A 647 3.96 -14.49 -11.55
CA GLU A 647 2.71 -14.94 -12.17
C GLU A 647 1.53 -14.08 -11.68
N ARG A 648 0.58 -13.84 -12.59
CA ARG A 648 -0.63 -13.10 -12.26
C ARG A 648 -1.44 -13.84 -11.21
N ILE A 649 -1.89 -13.10 -10.18
CA ILE A 649 -2.72 -13.65 -9.11
C ILE A 649 -4.16 -13.72 -9.58
N SER A 650 -4.79 -14.87 -9.39
CA SER A 650 -6.21 -15.09 -9.65
C SER A 650 -6.88 -15.79 -8.47
N GLY A 651 -8.13 -15.44 -8.21
CA GLY A 651 -8.94 -16.03 -7.15
C GLY A 651 -8.52 -15.64 -5.73
N SER A 652 -9.21 -16.19 -4.73
CA SER A 652 -8.93 -15.89 -3.32
C SER A 652 -7.74 -16.69 -2.78
N PHE A 653 -7.01 -16.10 -1.84
CA PHE A 653 -5.85 -16.70 -1.20
C PHE A 653 -6.19 -18.07 -0.58
N LEU A 654 -7.21 -18.11 0.26
CA LEU A 654 -7.59 -19.34 0.98
C LEU A 654 -8.08 -20.44 0.03
N ALA A 655 -8.87 -20.10 -0.99
CA ALA A 655 -9.35 -21.08 -1.96
C ALA A 655 -8.19 -21.70 -2.76
N ASN A 656 -7.21 -20.90 -3.17
CA ASN A 656 -6.03 -21.37 -3.90
C ASN A 656 -5.15 -22.29 -3.03
N VAL A 657 -5.00 -21.95 -1.75
CA VAL A 657 -4.24 -22.76 -0.79
C VAL A 657 -4.96 -24.08 -0.54
N LEU A 658 -6.28 -24.07 -0.28
CA LEU A 658 -7.09 -25.27 -0.07
C LEU A 658 -7.11 -26.18 -1.30
N LYS A 659 -7.25 -25.62 -2.51
CA LYS A 659 -7.22 -26.36 -3.78
C LYS A 659 -5.93 -27.19 -3.92
N LYS A 660 -4.81 -26.65 -3.44
CA LYS A 660 -3.51 -27.33 -3.52
C LYS A 660 -3.27 -28.32 -2.37
N SER A 661 -3.72 -28.00 -1.14
CA SER A 661 -3.44 -28.78 0.07
C SER A 661 -4.44 -29.90 0.34
N PHE A 662 -5.71 -29.73 -0.03
CA PHE A 662 -6.77 -30.70 0.29
C PHE A 662 -6.56 -32.09 -0.32
N PRO A 663 -6.20 -32.24 -1.62
CA PRO A 663 -5.96 -33.56 -2.22
C PRO A 663 -4.90 -34.36 -1.48
N SER A 664 -3.79 -33.74 -1.12
CA SER A 664 -2.71 -34.38 -0.39
C SER A 664 -3.10 -34.71 1.06
N ALA A 665 -3.82 -33.81 1.73
CA ALA A 665 -4.35 -34.09 3.07
C ALA A 665 -5.32 -35.26 3.09
N LEU A 666 -6.25 -35.33 2.12
CA LEU A 666 -7.21 -36.43 1.99
C LEU A 666 -6.49 -37.76 1.71
N THR A 667 -5.52 -37.76 0.80
CA THR A 667 -4.69 -38.97 0.52
C THR A 667 -4.00 -39.46 1.79
N MET A 668 -3.44 -38.55 2.58
CA MET A 668 -2.80 -38.88 3.86
C MET A 668 -3.77 -39.49 4.86
N ILE A 669 -4.95 -38.89 5.01
CA ILE A 669 -6.01 -39.39 5.93
C ILE A 669 -6.38 -40.82 5.56
N LEU A 670 -6.66 -41.09 4.29
CA LEU A 670 -7.05 -42.41 3.82
C LEU A 670 -5.93 -43.44 3.99
N GLY A 671 -4.67 -43.07 3.73
CA GLY A 671 -3.51 -43.95 3.92
C GLY A 671 -3.34 -44.35 5.39
N VAL A 672 -3.42 -43.40 6.33
CA VAL A 672 -3.31 -43.68 7.76
C VAL A 672 -4.50 -44.51 8.28
N LEU A 673 -5.72 -44.18 7.85
CA LEU A 673 -6.91 -44.94 8.19
C LEU A 673 -6.81 -46.38 7.69
N PHE A 674 -6.37 -46.61 6.44
CA PHE A 674 -6.17 -47.96 5.91
C PHE A 674 -5.21 -48.75 6.81
N LEU A 675 -4.03 -48.22 7.11
CA LEU A 675 -3.05 -48.90 7.97
C LEU A 675 -3.59 -49.19 9.36
N THR A 676 -4.39 -48.27 9.91
CA THR A 676 -4.97 -48.44 11.28
C THR A 676 -6.10 -49.46 11.31
N LEU A 677 -7.04 -49.42 10.36
CA LEU A 677 -8.20 -50.28 10.32
C LEU A 677 -7.84 -51.74 9.96
N PHE A 678 -6.85 -51.88 9.05
CA PHE A 678 -6.41 -53.20 8.59
C PHE A 678 -5.20 -53.74 9.38
N LYS A 679 -4.84 -53.11 10.52
CA LYS A 679 -3.75 -53.54 11.40
C LYS A 679 -3.83 -55.02 11.77
N GLY A 680 -5.03 -55.45 12.21
CA GLY A 680 -5.28 -56.83 12.60
C GLY A 680 -5.13 -57.84 11.46
N PRO A 681 -5.89 -57.67 10.36
CA PRO A 681 -5.76 -58.54 9.16
C PRO A 681 -4.38 -58.59 8.55
N LEU A 682 -3.60 -57.50 8.68
CA LEU A 682 -2.23 -57.42 8.15
C LEU A 682 -1.17 -57.86 9.19
N ASN A 683 -1.55 -58.28 10.39
CA ASN A 683 -0.66 -58.67 11.47
C ASN A 683 0.40 -57.62 11.80
N LEU A 684 0.04 -56.34 11.79
CA LEU A 684 0.96 -55.23 12.07
C LEU A 684 0.97 -54.89 13.58
N THR A 685 2.16 -54.60 14.10
CA THR A 685 2.31 -54.03 15.45
C THR A 685 2.10 -52.50 15.45
N ASN A 686 1.85 -51.87 16.58
CA ASN A 686 1.73 -50.42 16.70
C ASN A 686 2.96 -49.64 16.15
N PRO A 687 4.23 -50.03 16.49
CA PRO A 687 5.40 -49.39 15.92
C PRO A 687 5.51 -49.50 14.39
N GLN A 688 5.03 -50.64 13.82
CA GLN A 688 5.03 -50.84 12.37
C GLN A 688 3.98 -49.93 11.68
N VAL A 689 2.77 -49.83 12.26
CA VAL A 689 1.74 -48.91 11.76
C VAL A 689 2.22 -47.45 11.83
N SER A 690 2.86 -47.08 12.94
CA SER A 690 3.46 -45.74 13.11
C SER A 690 4.50 -45.46 12.03
N THR A 691 5.48 -46.39 11.85
CA THR A 691 6.53 -46.25 10.83
C THR A 691 6.00 -46.15 9.41
N LEU A 692 5.03 -47.02 9.03
CA LEU A 692 4.38 -46.99 7.74
C LEU A 692 3.60 -45.67 7.53
N SER A 693 2.92 -45.17 8.57
CA SER A 693 2.19 -43.91 8.53
C SER A 693 3.13 -42.72 8.32
N VAL A 694 4.31 -42.73 8.96
CA VAL A 694 5.35 -41.71 8.77
C VAL A 694 5.88 -41.74 7.33
N ILE A 695 6.15 -42.93 6.75
CA ILE A 695 6.65 -43.03 5.36
C ILE A 695 5.57 -42.56 4.36
N VAL A 696 4.29 -42.89 4.58
CA VAL A 696 3.19 -42.40 3.77
C VAL A 696 3.11 -40.86 3.87
N ALA A 697 3.30 -40.29 5.07
CA ALA A 697 3.31 -38.84 5.25
C ALA A 697 4.44 -38.16 4.47
N PHE A 698 5.63 -38.72 4.48
CA PHE A 698 6.75 -38.24 3.65
C PHE A 698 6.45 -38.34 2.17
N ALA A 699 5.96 -39.48 1.71
CA ALA A 699 5.65 -39.69 0.30
C ALA A 699 4.59 -38.69 -0.21
N VAL A 700 3.50 -38.53 0.54
CA VAL A 700 2.43 -37.54 0.19
C VAL A 700 2.94 -36.11 0.29
N GLY A 701 3.78 -35.80 1.30
CA GLY A 701 4.42 -34.49 1.44
C GLY A 701 5.37 -34.19 0.27
N PHE A 702 6.17 -35.15 -0.14
CA PHE A 702 7.05 -35.01 -1.33
C PHE A 702 6.26 -34.89 -2.63
N MET A 703 5.14 -35.56 -2.78
CA MET A 703 4.26 -35.39 -3.95
C MET A 703 3.70 -33.96 -4.03
N LEU A 704 3.26 -33.42 -2.91
CA LEU A 704 2.82 -32.02 -2.89
C LEU A 704 3.98 -31.06 -3.17
N MET A 705 5.13 -31.26 -2.54
CA MET A 705 6.34 -30.46 -2.78
C MET A 705 6.78 -30.53 -4.25
N PHE A 706 6.74 -31.72 -4.87
CA PHE A 706 7.02 -31.91 -6.30
C PHE A 706 6.09 -31.04 -7.16
N LYS A 707 4.78 -31.08 -6.90
CA LYS A 707 3.78 -30.25 -7.61
C LYS A 707 4.06 -28.75 -7.45
N LEU A 708 4.44 -28.31 -6.25
CA LEU A 708 4.74 -26.90 -5.98
C LEU A 708 6.08 -26.44 -6.58
N CYS A 709 6.99 -27.36 -6.87
CA CYS A 709 8.27 -27.10 -7.54
C CYS A 709 8.17 -27.06 -9.07
N LEU A 710 7.05 -27.46 -9.66
CA LEU A 710 6.85 -27.37 -11.11
C LEU A 710 6.62 -25.91 -11.56
N PRO A 711 7.20 -25.50 -12.70
CA PRO A 711 8.27 -26.17 -13.47
C PRO A 711 9.59 -26.14 -12.69
N PHE A 712 10.38 -27.20 -12.81
CA PHE A 712 11.66 -27.29 -12.10
C PHE A 712 12.68 -26.30 -12.66
N ASN A 713 13.43 -25.69 -11.78
CA ASN A 713 14.69 -24.99 -12.05
C ASN A 713 15.79 -25.57 -11.16
N ALA A 714 17.03 -25.12 -11.30
CA ALA A 714 18.17 -25.66 -10.56
C ALA A 714 17.95 -25.60 -9.03
N LEU A 715 17.40 -24.50 -8.51
CA LEU A 715 17.14 -24.34 -7.07
C LEU A 715 16.06 -25.31 -6.58
N ARG A 716 14.95 -25.44 -7.32
CA ARG A 716 13.84 -26.33 -6.95
C ARG A 716 14.24 -27.79 -7.06
N GLY A 717 15.04 -28.14 -8.07
CA GLY A 717 15.61 -29.49 -8.24
C GLY A 717 16.57 -29.85 -7.10
N ALA A 718 17.49 -28.94 -6.77
CA ALA A 718 18.39 -29.10 -5.64
C ALA A 718 17.64 -29.23 -4.31
N LEU A 719 16.64 -28.35 -4.06
CA LEU A 719 15.79 -28.41 -2.88
C LEU A 719 15.11 -29.78 -2.75
N PHE A 720 14.42 -30.21 -3.81
CA PHE A 720 13.71 -31.48 -3.82
C PHE A 720 14.63 -32.65 -3.56
N GLY A 721 15.75 -32.73 -4.30
CA GLY A 721 16.76 -33.80 -4.13
C GLY A 721 17.38 -33.83 -2.74
N THR A 722 17.71 -32.65 -2.18
CA THR A 722 18.26 -32.53 -0.83
C THR A 722 17.27 -32.99 0.24
N MET A 723 15.99 -32.64 0.11
CA MET A 723 14.97 -33.05 1.09
C MET A 723 14.68 -34.54 1.03
N VAL A 724 14.65 -35.13 -0.17
CA VAL A 724 14.56 -36.60 -0.32
C VAL A 724 15.78 -37.29 0.30
N ALA A 725 16.99 -36.82 0.02
CA ALA A 725 18.21 -37.36 0.62
C ALA A 725 18.19 -37.23 2.16
N ALA A 726 17.75 -36.06 2.69
CA ALA A 726 17.65 -35.82 4.13
C ALA A 726 16.66 -36.79 4.81
N PHE A 727 15.58 -37.18 4.13
CA PHE A 727 14.68 -38.23 4.63
C PHE A 727 15.39 -39.54 4.78
N PHE A 728 16.12 -40.02 3.78
CA PHE A 728 16.84 -41.30 3.86
C PHE A 728 17.95 -41.27 4.90
N VAL A 729 18.71 -40.17 4.98
CA VAL A 729 19.73 -39.99 6.01
C VAL A 729 19.12 -40.03 7.43
N GLY A 730 17.99 -39.35 7.63
CA GLY A 730 17.27 -39.33 8.91
C GLY A 730 16.64 -40.68 9.23
N TYR A 731 16.07 -41.38 8.25
CA TYR A 731 15.50 -42.71 8.46
C TYR A 731 16.57 -43.75 8.79
N ILE A 732 17.70 -43.78 8.09
CA ILE A 732 18.76 -44.77 8.32
C ILE A 732 19.63 -44.41 9.54
N GLY A 733 20.00 -43.14 9.68
CA GLY A 733 20.94 -42.67 10.69
C GLY A 733 20.35 -42.35 12.07
N CYS A 734 19.04 -42.01 12.12
CA CYS A 734 18.37 -41.56 13.34
C CYS A 734 17.09 -42.35 13.67
N MET A 735 16.99 -43.60 13.18
CA MET A 735 15.79 -44.45 13.30
C MET A 735 15.25 -44.52 14.73
N ASP A 736 16.13 -44.83 15.70
CA ASP A 736 15.77 -44.93 17.12
C ASP A 736 15.34 -43.59 17.71
N LEU A 737 16.02 -42.51 17.34
CA LEU A 737 15.64 -41.15 17.77
C LEU A 737 14.23 -40.80 17.32
N VAL A 738 13.90 -41.12 16.07
CA VAL A 738 12.59 -40.80 15.46
C VAL A 738 11.52 -41.85 15.79
N SER A 739 11.82 -42.81 16.65
CA SER A 739 10.89 -43.88 17.04
C SER A 739 10.34 -44.68 15.85
N MET A 740 11.18 -45.02 14.88
CA MET A 740 10.81 -45.82 13.70
C MET A 740 11.43 -47.21 13.83
N VAL A 741 10.81 -48.20 13.17
CA VAL A 741 11.32 -49.56 13.11
C VAL A 741 11.83 -49.92 11.73
N PRO A 742 12.79 -50.84 11.59
CA PRO A 742 13.26 -51.30 10.29
C PRO A 742 12.13 -51.87 9.44
N LEU A 743 12.15 -51.57 8.12
CA LEU A 743 11.21 -52.12 7.19
C LEU A 743 11.45 -53.62 6.99
N THR A 744 10.43 -54.44 7.29
CA THR A 744 10.42 -55.87 7.00
C THR A 744 9.81 -56.16 5.63
N ALA A 745 10.07 -57.34 5.08
CA ALA A 745 9.48 -57.75 3.82
C ALA A 745 7.94 -57.65 3.79
N PRO A 746 7.19 -58.07 4.84
CA PRO A 746 5.73 -57.89 4.85
C PRO A 746 5.31 -56.41 4.84
N MET A 747 6.05 -55.53 5.51
CA MET A 747 5.78 -54.09 5.49
C MET A 747 5.97 -53.51 4.10
N LEU A 748 6.98 -53.95 3.34
CA LEU A 748 7.21 -53.52 1.97
C LEU A 748 6.11 -53.99 0.99
N PHE A 749 5.59 -55.20 1.18
CA PHE A 749 4.46 -55.72 0.41
C PHE A 749 3.17 -54.89 0.63
N ILE A 750 3.01 -54.27 1.78
CA ILE A 750 1.88 -53.36 2.06
C ILE A 750 2.17 -51.94 1.58
N LEU A 751 3.37 -51.44 1.83
CA LEU A 751 3.77 -50.06 1.56
C LEU A 751 3.78 -49.72 0.06
N ILE A 752 4.36 -50.60 -0.78
CA ILE A 752 4.52 -50.29 -2.18
C ILE A 752 3.16 -50.14 -2.90
N PRO A 753 2.20 -51.07 -2.78
CA PRO A 753 0.88 -50.86 -3.35
C PRO A 753 0.16 -49.64 -2.80
N LEU A 754 0.28 -49.38 -1.45
CA LEU A 754 -0.33 -48.25 -0.84
C LEU A 754 0.21 -46.92 -1.38
N LEU A 755 1.52 -46.82 -1.63
CA LEU A 755 2.12 -45.65 -2.28
C LEU A 755 1.64 -45.45 -3.70
N ILE A 756 1.55 -46.52 -4.49
CA ILE A 756 1.03 -46.46 -5.87
C ILE A 756 -0.41 -45.96 -5.88
N VAL A 757 -1.27 -46.54 -5.03
CA VAL A 757 -2.67 -46.11 -4.89
C VAL A 757 -2.73 -44.64 -4.44
N SER A 758 -1.89 -44.22 -3.50
CA SER A 758 -1.81 -42.85 -3.01
C SER A 758 -1.44 -41.86 -4.12
N ILE A 759 -0.49 -42.23 -4.99
CA ILE A 759 -0.11 -41.38 -6.14
C ILE A 759 -1.28 -41.22 -7.10
N VAL A 760 -1.91 -42.34 -7.49
CA VAL A 760 -3.05 -42.32 -8.44
C VAL A 760 -4.20 -41.52 -7.86
N PHE A 761 -4.56 -41.78 -6.59
CA PHE A 761 -5.65 -41.09 -5.89
C PHE A 761 -5.39 -39.58 -5.77
N MET A 762 -4.19 -39.18 -5.40
CA MET A 762 -3.82 -37.77 -5.33
C MET A 762 -3.91 -37.08 -6.68
N VAL A 763 -3.45 -37.70 -7.77
CA VAL A 763 -3.53 -37.15 -9.13
C VAL A 763 -4.98 -36.98 -9.56
N GLN A 764 -5.83 -38.00 -9.33
CA GLN A 764 -7.26 -37.92 -9.66
C GLN A 764 -7.99 -36.84 -8.85
N THR A 765 -7.72 -36.78 -7.55
CA THR A 765 -8.34 -35.76 -6.66
C THR A 765 -7.87 -34.36 -7.03
N ASN A 766 -6.62 -34.18 -7.42
CA ASN A 766 -6.11 -32.90 -7.94
C ASN A 766 -6.87 -32.47 -9.20
N HIS A 767 -7.03 -33.39 -10.16
CA HIS A 767 -7.75 -33.12 -11.41
C HIS A 767 -9.21 -32.77 -11.15
N PHE A 768 -9.86 -33.52 -10.26
CA PHE A 768 -11.23 -33.23 -9.82
C PHE A 768 -11.35 -31.84 -9.21
N MET A 769 -10.45 -31.46 -8.30
CA MET A 769 -10.46 -30.15 -7.64
C MET A 769 -10.18 -29.00 -8.61
N GLU A 770 -9.38 -29.21 -9.64
CA GLU A 770 -9.14 -28.24 -10.71
C GLU A 770 -10.40 -27.99 -11.53
N HIS A 771 -11.08 -29.04 -11.97
CA HIS A 771 -12.35 -28.95 -12.71
C HIS A 771 -13.51 -28.41 -11.86
N PHE A 772 -13.60 -28.83 -10.59
CA PHE A 772 -14.65 -28.37 -9.67
C PHE A 772 -14.51 -26.87 -9.38
N ALA A 773 -13.29 -26.39 -9.20
CA ALA A 773 -13.02 -24.97 -8.97
C ALA A 773 -13.41 -24.12 -10.18
N GLU A 774 -13.12 -24.56 -11.40
CA GLU A 774 -13.49 -23.83 -12.63
C GLU A 774 -15.02 -23.76 -12.83
N HIS A 775 -15.74 -24.85 -12.56
CA HIS A 775 -17.19 -24.91 -12.72
C HIS A 775 -17.93 -24.12 -11.62
N HIS A 776 -17.47 -24.21 -10.38
CA HIS A 776 -18.12 -23.52 -9.26
C HIS A 776 -17.80 -22.03 -9.21
N THR A 777 -16.61 -21.61 -9.59
CA THR A 777 -16.28 -20.18 -9.68
C THR A 777 -17.17 -19.48 -10.71
N ARG A 778 -17.46 -20.12 -11.85
CA ARG A 778 -18.43 -19.59 -12.83
C ARG A 778 -19.86 -19.56 -12.28
N ARG A 779 -20.31 -20.58 -11.52
CA ARG A 779 -21.66 -20.61 -10.94
C ARG A 779 -21.83 -19.68 -9.72
N LEU A 780 -20.82 -19.54 -8.87
CA LEU A 780 -20.87 -18.65 -7.69
C LEU A 780 -20.80 -17.16 -8.09
N LEU A 781 -20.07 -16.82 -9.13
CA LEU A 781 -20.09 -15.46 -9.71
C LEU A 781 -21.47 -15.12 -10.30
N GLN A 782 -22.25 -16.12 -10.74
CA GLN A 782 -23.59 -15.98 -11.28
C GLN A 782 -24.70 -16.14 -10.23
N SER A 783 -24.39 -16.62 -9.02
CA SER A 783 -25.45 -16.93 -8.04
C SER A 783 -25.91 -15.67 -7.29
N ARG A 784 -27.24 -15.50 -7.20
CA ARG A 784 -27.95 -14.49 -6.39
C ARG A 784 -27.53 -14.47 -4.91
N PHE A 785 -26.88 -15.53 -4.40
CA PHE A 785 -26.42 -15.64 -3.02
C PHE A 785 -25.26 -14.68 -2.72
N PHE A 786 -24.32 -14.53 -3.65
CA PHE A 786 -23.23 -13.55 -3.51
C PHE A 786 -23.73 -12.11 -3.65
N GLN A 787 -24.72 -11.89 -4.54
CA GLN A 787 -25.39 -10.58 -4.65
C GLN A 787 -26.16 -10.24 -3.38
N ASN A 788 -26.86 -11.21 -2.75
CA ASN A 788 -27.59 -11.00 -1.50
C ASN A 788 -26.65 -10.80 -0.28
N HIS A 789 -25.49 -11.47 -0.25
CA HIS A 789 -24.52 -11.26 0.83
C HIS A 789 -23.79 -9.91 0.71
N ARG A 790 -23.49 -9.48 -0.51
CA ARG A 790 -23.01 -8.12 -0.80
C ARG A 790 -24.07 -7.07 -0.46
N ARG A 791 -25.34 -7.32 -0.79
CA ARG A 791 -26.45 -6.43 -0.44
C ARG A 791 -26.65 -6.34 1.09
N LYS A 792 -26.63 -7.43 1.83
CA LYS A 792 -26.71 -7.43 3.31
C LYS A 792 -25.51 -6.76 3.98
N ARG A 793 -24.28 -6.91 3.45
CA ARG A 793 -23.10 -6.17 3.93
C ARG A 793 -23.22 -4.67 3.62
N ARG A 794 -23.77 -4.29 2.46
CA ARG A 794 -24.08 -2.89 2.13
C ARG A 794 -25.12 -2.29 3.07
N GLU A 795 -26.20 -3.01 3.34
CA GLU A 795 -27.26 -2.58 4.26
C GLU A 795 -26.74 -2.48 5.71
N ALA A 796 -25.85 -3.35 6.15
CA ALA A 796 -25.17 -3.26 7.45
C ALA A 796 -24.22 -2.04 7.52
N ALA A 797 -23.38 -1.85 6.52
CA ALA A 797 -22.48 -0.69 6.45
C ALA A 797 -23.24 0.64 6.34
N HIS A 798 -24.39 0.65 5.64
CA HIS A 798 -25.27 1.82 5.57
C HIS A 798 -25.96 2.12 6.91
N LYS A 799 -26.39 1.08 7.64
CA LYS A 799 -26.94 1.22 9.00
C LYS A 799 -25.91 1.74 9.98
N ASP A 800 -24.67 1.28 9.92
CA ASP A 800 -23.60 1.75 10.79
C ASP A 800 -23.22 3.21 10.49
N ARG A 801 -23.20 3.63 9.22
CA ARG A 801 -23.04 5.05 8.83
C ARG A 801 -24.21 5.93 9.29
N HIS A 802 -25.46 5.44 9.25
CA HIS A 802 -26.63 6.15 9.78
C HIS A 802 -26.64 6.21 11.30
N ALA A 803 -26.18 5.19 11.99
CA ALA A 803 -26.03 5.18 13.45
C ALA A 803 -24.96 6.20 13.89
N ALA A 804 -23.81 6.24 13.21
CA ALA A 804 -22.77 7.21 13.45
C ALA A 804 -23.22 8.66 13.20
N ARG A 805 -24.03 8.92 12.14
CA ARG A 805 -24.63 10.24 11.90
C ARG A 805 -25.68 10.63 12.95
N ARG A 806 -26.47 9.67 13.50
CA ARG A 806 -27.41 9.94 14.57
C ARG A 806 -26.74 10.25 15.90
N THR A 807 -25.64 9.60 16.21
CA THR A 807 -24.83 9.86 17.40
C THR A 807 -24.20 11.27 17.29
N ARG A 808 -23.70 11.65 16.12
CA ARG A 808 -23.12 12.98 15.87
C ARG A 808 -24.17 14.11 16.02
N ARG A 809 -25.40 13.93 15.52
CA ARG A 809 -26.49 14.91 15.72
C ARG A 809 -26.98 15.04 17.17
N ARG A 810 -26.77 14.02 18.02
CA ARG A 810 -27.10 14.08 19.46
C ARG A 810 -26.05 14.81 20.27
N THR A 811 -24.79 14.82 19.84
CA THR A 811 -23.70 15.59 20.49
C THR A 811 -23.67 17.06 20.09
N GLU A 812 -24.32 17.43 18.97
CA GLU A 812 -24.36 18.81 18.46
C GLU A 812 -25.59 19.62 18.88
N GLN A 813 -26.50 19.09 19.74
CA GLN A 813 -27.56 19.92 20.30
C GLN A 813 -27.07 20.66 21.54
N PRO A 814 -26.99 22.00 21.53
CA PRO A 814 -26.64 22.77 22.70
C PRO A 814 -27.75 22.60 23.76
N SER A 815 -27.32 22.31 25.00
CA SER A 815 -28.19 22.25 26.16
C SER A 815 -28.95 23.60 26.32
N ARG A 816 -30.21 23.60 26.00
CA ARG A 816 -31.11 24.73 26.41
C ARG A 816 -31.17 24.77 27.93
N VAL A 817 -30.46 25.73 28.48
CA VAL A 817 -30.59 26.14 29.87
C VAL A 817 -32.05 26.51 30.09
N ARG A 818 -32.75 25.79 30.99
CA ARG A 818 -34.05 26.17 31.51
C ARG A 818 -33.82 27.25 32.59
N ASP A 819 -34.00 28.49 32.22
CA ASP A 819 -34.22 29.55 33.19
C ASP A 819 -35.62 29.38 33.83
N GLY A 820 -35.63 28.90 35.04
CA GLY A 820 -36.82 28.91 35.92
C GLY A 820 -37.05 30.28 36.52
N LYS A 821 -38.04 30.99 36.05
CA LYS A 821 -38.60 32.11 36.77
C LYS A 821 -39.37 31.60 37.97
N ARG A 822 -38.96 32.04 39.19
CA ARG A 822 -39.84 32.17 40.35
C ARG A 822 -40.11 33.64 40.51
N ALA A 823 -41.35 33.98 40.53
CA ALA A 823 -41.97 35.05 41.38
C ALA A 823 -43.31 34.54 41.82
#